data_ecac3328ac4b3b357bd631b8f4c6ad46
#
_entry.id   ecac3328ac4b3b357bd631b8f4c6ad46
#
_cell.length_a   1.000
_cell.length_b   1.000
_cell.length_c   1.000
_cell.angle_alpha   90.00
_cell.angle_beta   90.00
_cell.angle_gamma   90.00
#
_symmetry.space_group_name_H-M   'P 1'
#
loop_
_entity.id
_entity.type
_entity.pdbx_description
1 polymer ?
#
loop_
_entity_poly.entity_id
_entity_poly.type
_entity_poly.pdbx_seq_one_letter_code
_entity_poly.pdbx_strand_id
1 'polypeptide(L)'
;MTFMKSTLIVLLCIITSPIIAEEISGKFAPPAGQVLVFAGQDNISVGGTQKYSDGYVDSIGGPGGITHYVYFSEGWTNGFGRTLPLGSVAGLNSEVEWAAGPMCQKAYLESPQLKDCVMHVSISMEGGGEVKVANGMFDHLIEEFVQFIADHPDRVFFIRIGYEFDGNWNKYQPESFKKAFRRIVDSLRTRNLSNYATVFASSSTVKPGQFEEYDPGSEYYDWIGYSWWGNEKKFGDAAPALAYARKLKKPVFVAESTARGHYFDKEDPEELWSGWFKEFFQHIEDNKDVIRAVSYINADWDGQDMWDGWGQTRIETSPRLKQRWQTKMAESTFINAADNPLQVIGFFPPTTRPQSSNVGQPAYQNASLPDADRVADLLSRMTIEEKVAQITGWWFHDERKLQREGSVFKPEFYAKKCPHGIGELGPLHNLSIDEDVQHYAAIQEYFRNQTRLGIPAILHDEAAHGFMKFQANSFPAPIGLACSWNTSLLEDIYSCAAQEARSRGVSHVLSPVVDVARELRWGRVDETLGEDPFLVGHLGAAMVRGLQGSSDGQIATDHVAATLKHFVGYAGTLGGRNRSPYPNGMRHLLDTEIPPFRYVIKTAHPASVMAAFNEVDGLPCHINPWLLQTVLRQRLGFNGLLVGDYQGLNLVRWYQKIGASDADVGKMALESGLQLELPNAFGYKHLV
;
A
#
# COMPACT_ATOMS: atom_id res chain seq x y z
N MET A 1 -50.26 52.57 -23.99
CA MET A 1 -50.58 51.53 -23.00
C MET A 1 -50.47 50.20 -23.63
N THR A 2 -49.35 49.58 -23.57
CA THR A 2 -49.11 48.22 -24.10
C THR A 2 -48.19 47.47 -23.15
N PHE A 3 -48.73 46.47 -22.48
CA PHE A 3 -48.00 45.59 -21.54
C PHE A 3 -47.07 44.65 -22.30
N MET A 4 -45.77 44.74 -22.05
CA MET A 4 -44.81 43.70 -22.44
C MET A 4 -44.76 42.63 -21.35
N LYS A 5 -45.11 41.40 -21.73
CA LYS A 5 -44.89 40.19 -20.92
C LYS A 5 -43.47 39.71 -21.13
N SER A 6 -42.66 39.79 -20.09
CA SER A 6 -41.32 39.14 -20.07
C SER A 6 -41.45 37.69 -19.64
N THR A 7 -41.18 36.79 -20.55
CA THR A 7 -41.09 35.33 -20.29
C THR A 7 -39.71 35.02 -19.72
N LEU A 8 -39.64 34.62 -18.47
CA LEU A 8 -38.43 34.17 -17.81
C LEU A 8 -38.16 32.71 -18.22
N ILE A 9 -37.15 32.50 -19.04
CA ILE A 9 -36.67 31.16 -19.36
C ILE A 9 -35.69 30.76 -18.25
N VAL A 10 -36.10 29.84 -17.37
CA VAL A 10 -35.24 29.19 -16.40
C VAL A 10 -34.49 28.10 -17.12
N LEU A 11 -33.20 28.31 -17.40
CA LEU A 11 -32.31 27.31 -17.94
C LEU A 11 -31.90 26.40 -16.77
N LEU A 12 -32.47 25.21 -16.70
CA LEU A 12 -32.07 24.14 -15.75
C LEU A 12 -30.75 23.57 -16.23
N CYS A 13 -29.63 24.10 -15.75
CA CYS A 13 -28.34 23.39 -15.88
C CYS A 13 -28.34 22.17 -14.95
N ILE A 14 -28.59 21.01 -15.53
CA ILE A 14 -28.31 19.74 -14.84
C ILE A 14 -26.79 19.65 -14.76
N ILE A 15 -26.22 20.02 -13.62
CA ILE A 15 -24.83 19.71 -13.28
C ILE A 15 -24.81 18.22 -13.01
N THR A 16 -24.44 17.44 -13.99
CA THR A 16 -24.00 16.06 -13.76
C THR A 16 -22.65 16.14 -13.03
N SER A 17 -22.71 16.06 -11.71
CA SER A 17 -21.52 15.77 -10.94
C SER A 17 -20.88 14.49 -11.52
N PRO A 18 -19.57 14.45 -11.80
CA PRO A 18 -18.95 13.20 -12.12
C PRO A 18 -19.15 12.29 -10.89
N ILE A 19 -19.86 11.20 -11.07
CA ILE A 19 -19.87 10.09 -10.12
C ILE A 19 -18.40 9.68 -10.02
N ILE A 20 -17.76 9.99 -8.89
CA ILE A 20 -16.46 9.42 -8.56
C ILE A 20 -16.74 7.91 -8.49
N ALA A 21 -16.35 7.17 -9.53
CA ALA A 21 -16.43 5.73 -9.52
C ALA A 21 -15.60 5.28 -8.31
N GLU A 22 -16.23 4.60 -7.36
CA GLU A 22 -15.53 4.00 -6.22
C GLU A 22 -14.41 3.12 -6.77
N GLU A 23 -13.20 3.38 -6.32
CA GLU A 23 -11.98 2.75 -6.84
C GLU A 23 -12.04 1.25 -6.59
N ILE A 24 -11.79 0.47 -7.64
CA ILE A 24 -11.67 -0.98 -7.55
C ILE A 24 -10.39 -1.28 -6.78
N SER A 25 -10.52 -1.94 -5.63
CA SER A 25 -9.40 -2.31 -4.76
C SER A 25 -9.40 -3.81 -4.49
N GLY A 26 -8.23 -4.39 -4.31
CA GLY A 26 -8.05 -5.79 -3.95
C GLY A 26 -6.68 -6.01 -3.34
N LYS A 27 -6.55 -7.10 -2.59
CA LYS A 27 -5.29 -7.47 -1.96
C LYS A 27 -4.21 -7.67 -3.03
N PHE A 28 -3.09 -6.97 -2.89
CA PHE A 28 -1.97 -6.97 -3.84
C PHE A 28 -2.32 -6.46 -5.25
N ALA A 29 -3.34 -5.64 -5.38
CA ALA A 29 -3.63 -4.99 -6.66
C ALA A 29 -2.65 -3.84 -6.92
N PRO A 30 -2.04 -3.77 -8.12
CA PRO A 30 -1.24 -2.60 -8.48
C PRO A 30 -2.13 -1.34 -8.58
N PRO A 31 -1.53 -0.15 -8.56
CA PRO A 31 -2.24 1.11 -8.74
C PRO A 31 -3.14 1.13 -9.97
N ALA A 32 -4.20 1.94 -9.95
CA ALA A 32 -5.11 2.09 -11.08
C ALA A 32 -4.37 2.47 -12.36
N GLY A 33 -4.69 1.79 -13.45
CA GLY A 33 -4.04 1.99 -14.76
C GLY A 33 -2.70 1.26 -14.92
N GLN A 34 -2.24 0.51 -13.92
CA GLN A 34 -1.10 -0.39 -14.03
C GLN A 34 -1.54 -1.85 -14.03
N VAL A 35 -0.78 -2.69 -14.72
CA VAL A 35 -1.09 -4.11 -14.96
C VAL A 35 0.14 -4.96 -14.66
N LEU A 36 0.02 -5.89 -13.73
CA LEU A 36 1.06 -6.85 -13.40
C LEU A 36 1.13 -7.93 -14.49
N VAL A 37 2.31 -8.15 -15.07
CA VAL A 37 2.51 -9.08 -16.18
C VAL A 37 3.10 -10.39 -15.67
N PHE A 38 2.40 -11.50 -15.96
CA PHE A 38 2.85 -12.86 -15.67
C PHE A 38 3.27 -13.58 -16.94
N ALA A 39 4.23 -14.50 -16.83
CA ALA A 39 4.56 -15.47 -17.85
C ALA A 39 4.27 -16.89 -17.34
N GLY A 40 3.76 -17.76 -18.20
CA GLY A 40 3.42 -19.14 -17.86
C GLY A 40 3.65 -20.08 -19.05
N GLN A 41 3.46 -21.39 -18.87
CA GLN A 41 2.85 -22.08 -17.71
C GLN A 41 3.81 -23.14 -17.09
N ASP A 42 4.63 -23.82 -17.90
CA ASP A 42 5.51 -24.90 -17.49
C ASP A 42 6.97 -24.40 -17.34
N ASN A 43 7.82 -25.24 -16.70
CA ASN A 43 9.18 -24.83 -16.41
C ASN A 43 10.05 -24.60 -17.66
N ILE A 44 9.77 -25.25 -18.80
CA ILE A 44 10.48 -25.02 -20.07
C ILE A 44 10.07 -23.69 -20.66
N SER A 45 8.77 -23.43 -20.75
CA SER A 45 8.21 -22.22 -21.35
C SER A 45 8.61 -20.94 -20.58
N VAL A 46 8.66 -21.02 -19.26
CA VAL A 46 9.06 -19.89 -18.40
C VAL A 46 10.58 -19.73 -18.39
N GLY A 47 11.35 -20.81 -18.23
CA GLY A 47 12.81 -20.73 -18.08
C GLY A 47 13.26 -20.13 -16.75
N GLY A 48 14.43 -19.49 -16.75
CA GLY A 48 14.97 -18.77 -15.60
C GLY A 48 15.39 -19.67 -14.42
N THR A 49 15.45 -20.97 -14.58
CA THR A 49 15.86 -21.93 -13.55
C THR A 49 17.16 -22.63 -13.91
N GLN A 50 17.80 -23.29 -12.94
CA GLN A 50 19.06 -24.01 -13.22
C GLN A 50 18.89 -25.13 -14.26
N LYS A 51 17.75 -25.80 -14.28
CA LYS A 51 17.44 -26.90 -15.18
C LYS A 51 16.90 -26.43 -16.53
N TYR A 52 16.15 -25.36 -16.54
CA TYR A 52 15.48 -24.77 -17.71
C TYR A 52 15.90 -23.32 -17.87
N SER A 53 16.79 -23.06 -18.83
CA SER A 53 17.45 -21.76 -19.05
C SER A 53 17.33 -21.26 -20.48
N ASP A 54 16.24 -21.63 -21.17
CA ASP A 54 15.93 -21.20 -22.55
C ASP A 54 14.42 -20.92 -22.70
N GLY A 55 13.88 -20.13 -21.78
CA GLY A 55 12.48 -19.75 -21.80
C GLY A 55 12.28 -18.24 -21.87
N TYR A 56 11.08 -17.81 -21.51
CA TYR A 56 10.69 -16.41 -21.49
C TYR A 56 11.67 -15.55 -20.66
N VAL A 57 11.98 -15.99 -19.44
CA VAL A 57 12.86 -15.26 -18.51
C VAL A 57 14.25 -15.05 -19.08
N ASP A 58 14.82 -16.07 -19.67
CA ASP A 58 16.19 -16.06 -20.20
C ASP A 58 16.30 -15.23 -21.48
N SER A 59 15.24 -15.22 -22.28
CA SER A 59 15.22 -14.60 -23.59
C SER A 59 14.64 -13.19 -23.60
N ILE A 60 13.61 -12.93 -22.82
CA ILE A 60 12.83 -11.67 -22.85
C ILE A 60 13.16 -10.79 -21.65
N GLY A 61 13.36 -11.40 -20.48
CA GLY A 61 13.56 -10.74 -19.20
C GLY A 61 12.53 -11.18 -18.14
N GLY A 62 12.76 -10.82 -16.89
CA GLY A 62 11.88 -11.21 -15.79
C GLY A 62 10.49 -10.54 -15.91
N PRO A 63 9.41 -11.32 -15.90
CA PRO A 63 8.04 -10.79 -15.77
C PRO A 63 7.79 -10.30 -14.34
N GLY A 64 6.66 -9.63 -14.09
CA GLY A 64 6.21 -9.27 -12.74
C GLY A 64 5.75 -10.46 -11.92
N GLY A 65 5.37 -11.56 -12.57
CA GLY A 65 4.97 -12.81 -11.92
C GLY A 65 5.08 -14.03 -12.82
N ILE A 66 4.93 -15.20 -12.21
CA ILE A 66 4.98 -16.50 -12.89
C ILE A 66 3.66 -17.23 -12.68
N THR A 67 3.06 -17.73 -13.76
CA THR A 67 1.87 -18.60 -13.72
C THR A 67 2.29 -20.06 -13.76
N HIS A 68 1.77 -20.85 -12.83
CA HIS A 68 2.10 -22.27 -12.66
C HIS A 68 0.88 -23.07 -12.17
N TYR A 69 0.93 -24.39 -12.31
CA TYR A 69 -0.16 -25.30 -11.92
C TYR A 69 0.33 -26.34 -10.93
N VAL A 70 -0.55 -26.66 -9.98
CA VAL A 70 -0.42 -27.77 -9.02
C VAL A 70 -1.70 -28.58 -8.97
N TYR A 71 -1.63 -29.85 -8.56
CA TYR A 71 -2.77 -30.76 -8.65
C TYR A 71 -3.09 -31.36 -7.29
N PHE A 72 -4.35 -31.15 -6.84
CA PHE A 72 -4.94 -31.81 -5.67
C PHE A 72 -5.66 -33.09 -6.09
N SER A 73 -4.86 -34.09 -6.48
CA SER A 73 -5.34 -35.39 -6.92
C SER A 73 -4.27 -36.44 -6.66
N GLU A 74 -4.70 -37.65 -6.25
CA GLU A 74 -3.80 -38.74 -5.93
C GLU A 74 -4.09 -39.96 -6.80
N GLY A 75 -3.01 -40.54 -7.34
CA GLY A 75 -3.07 -41.79 -8.10
C GLY A 75 -3.95 -41.74 -9.35
N TRP A 76 -4.37 -40.53 -9.77
CA TRP A 76 -5.16 -40.37 -10.97
C TRP A 76 -4.25 -40.42 -12.21
N THR A 77 -4.66 -41.18 -13.19
CA THR A 77 -3.98 -41.29 -14.49
C THR A 77 -4.81 -40.58 -15.55
N ASN A 78 -4.23 -39.60 -16.26
CA ASN A 78 -4.93 -38.88 -17.31
C ASN A 78 -5.02 -39.71 -18.61
N GLY A 79 -5.74 -39.18 -19.62
CA GLY A 79 -5.92 -39.82 -20.93
C GLY A 79 -4.64 -40.03 -21.73
N PHE A 80 -3.51 -39.45 -21.31
CA PHE A 80 -2.16 -39.59 -21.91
C PHE A 80 -1.27 -40.55 -21.14
N GLY A 81 -1.81 -41.31 -20.20
CA GLY A 81 -1.07 -42.30 -19.40
C GLY A 81 -0.15 -41.72 -18.34
N ARG A 82 -0.24 -40.42 -18.02
CA ARG A 82 0.52 -39.76 -16.97
C ARG A 82 -0.21 -39.92 -15.64
N THR A 83 0.45 -40.44 -14.62
CA THR A 83 -0.12 -40.67 -13.29
C THR A 83 0.45 -39.67 -12.30
N LEU A 84 -0.43 -39.01 -11.55
CA LEU A 84 -0.05 -38.11 -10.46
C LEU A 84 0.46 -38.89 -9.24
N PRO A 85 1.42 -38.34 -8.48
CA PRO A 85 1.97 -39.01 -7.29
C PRO A 85 0.90 -39.16 -6.19
N LEU A 86 1.14 -40.13 -5.31
CA LEU A 86 0.34 -40.35 -4.11
C LEU A 86 0.94 -39.59 -2.92
N GLY A 87 0.10 -39.03 -2.05
CA GLY A 87 0.48 -38.46 -0.76
C GLY A 87 1.14 -37.10 -0.80
N SER A 88 1.14 -36.42 -1.95
CA SER A 88 1.70 -35.08 -2.10
C SER A 88 1.00 -34.25 -3.17
N VAL A 89 1.08 -32.91 -3.04
CA VAL A 89 0.60 -31.98 -4.07
C VAL A 89 1.52 -32.02 -5.28
N ALA A 90 1.00 -32.54 -6.40
CA ALA A 90 1.80 -32.70 -7.61
C ALA A 90 2.19 -31.35 -8.23
N GLY A 91 3.45 -31.18 -8.62
CA GLY A 91 3.99 -29.95 -9.19
C GLY A 91 4.34 -28.88 -8.14
N LEU A 92 4.21 -29.14 -6.86
CA LEU A 92 4.55 -28.19 -5.80
C LEU A 92 6.03 -28.29 -5.41
N ASN A 93 6.41 -29.37 -4.74
CA ASN A 93 7.77 -29.60 -4.22
C ASN A 93 8.66 -30.44 -5.14
N SER A 94 8.05 -31.22 -6.03
CA SER A 94 8.72 -32.08 -6.98
C SER A 94 8.15 -31.91 -8.38
N GLU A 95 9.00 -32.12 -9.38
CA GLU A 95 8.60 -32.02 -10.77
C GLU A 95 7.62 -33.13 -11.15
N VAL A 96 6.59 -32.73 -11.88
CA VAL A 96 5.61 -33.63 -12.51
C VAL A 96 5.45 -33.28 -13.98
N GLU A 97 5.33 -34.29 -14.83
CA GLU A 97 5.04 -34.16 -16.25
C GLU A 97 3.58 -34.60 -16.49
N TRP A 98 2.72 -33.64 -16.87
CA TRP A 98 1.28 -33.85 -16.98
C TRP A 98 0.78 -33.96 -18.42
N ALA A 99 1.66 -34.06 -19.41
CA ALA A 99 1.38 -33.89 -20.83
C ALA A 99 1.17 -32.42 -21.28
N ALA A 100 1.46 -31.47 -20.38
CA ALA A 100 1.43 -30.02 -20.60
C ALA A 100 2.77 -29.37 -20.20
N GLY A 101 3.87 -30.13 -20.34
CA GLY A 101 5.22 -29.74 -19.93
C GLY A 101 5.54 -30.01 -18.44
N PRO A 102 6.82 -29.94 -18.06
CA PRO A 102 7.26 -30.21 -16.70
C PRO A 102 6.86 -29.07 -15.76
N MET A 103 6.34 -29.42 -14.59
CA MET A 103 5.87 -28.46 -13.58
C MET A 103 6.47 -28.70 -12.21
N CYS A 104 7.11 -27.66 -11.64
CA CYS A 104 7.67 -27.66 -10.28
C CYS A 104 7.69 -26.24 -9.74
N GLN A 105 6.79 -25.90 -8.79
CA GLN A 105 6.73 -24.58 -8.19
C GLN A 105 8.00 -24.21 -7.43
N LYS A 106 8.57 -25.18 -6.70
CA LYS A 106 9.80 -25.00 -5.92
C LYS A 106 10.97 -24.53 -6.79
N ALA A 107 11.08 -25.03 -8.03
CA ALA A 107 12.17 -24.65 -8.94
C ALA A 107 12.18 -23.13 -9.24
N TYR A 108 11.02 -22.48 -9.30
CA TYR A 108 10.93 -21.04 -9.47
C TYR A 108 11.33 -20.27 -8.20
N LEU A 109 10.95 -20.77 -7.02
CA LEU A 109 11.30 -20.13 -5.75
C LEU A 109 12.80 -20.19 -5.45
N GLU A 110 13.48 -21.24 -5.92
CA GLU A 110 14.93 -21.41 -5.79
C GLU A 110 15.74 -20.60 -6.82
N SER A 111 15.08 -20.02 -7.83
CA SER A 111 15.75 -19.21 -8.86
C SER A 111 16.05 -17.79 -8.39
N PRO A 112 17.33 -17.35 -8.40
CA PRO A 112 17.69 -15.96 -8.09
C PRO A 112 17.12 -14.95 -9.09
N GLN A 113 16.86 -15.36 -10.35
CA GLN A 113 16.29 -14.49 -11.39
C GLN A 113 14.81 -14.13 -11.11
N LEU A 114 14.12 -14.98 -10.32
CA LEU A 114 12.68 -14.89 -10.04
C LEU A 114 12.38 -14.47 -8.60
N LYS A 115 13.41 -14.03 -7.86
CA LYS A 115 13.27 -13.70 -6.42
C LYS A 115 12.23 -12.61 -6.13
N ASP A 116 12.03 -11.66 -7.05
CA ASP A 116 11.12 -10.53 -6.91
C ASP A 116 9.78 -10.72 -7.66
N CYS A 117 9.57 -11.91 -8.27
CA CYS A 117 8.35 -12.24 -9.00
C CYS A 117 7.22 -12.69 -8.06
N VAL A 118 5.99 -12.31 -8.42
CA VAL A 118 4.76 -12.85 -7.80
C VAL A 118 4.48 -14.25 -8.34
N MET A 119 4.08 -15.17 -7.47
CA MET A 119 3.76 -16.57 -7.85
C MET A 119 2.24 -16.71 -8.04
N HIS A 120 1.79 -16.98 -9.25
CA HIS A 120 0.41 -17.34 -9.53
C HIS A 120 0.31 -18.88 -9.61
N VAL A 121 -0.34 -19.47 -8.62
CA VAL A 121 -0.48 -20.92 -8.49
C VAL A 121 -1.92 -21.32 -8.77
N SER A 122 -2.15 -22.04 -9.85
CA SER A 122 -3.46 -22.57 -10.22
C SER A 122 -3.62 -23.98 -9.69
N ILE A 123 -4.61 -24.20 -8.81
CA ILE A 123 -4.90 -25.51 -8.22
C ILE A 123 -5.89 -26.25 -9.08
N SER A 124 -5.50 -27.39 -9.65
CA SER A 124 -6.42 -28.35 -10.26
C SER A 124 -7.00 -29.30 -9.22
N MET A 125 -8.30 -29.55 -9.34
CA MET A 125 -9.02 -30.55 -8.57
C MET A 125 -9.77 -31.51 -9.50
N GLU A 126 -9.25 -31.75 -10.69
CA GLU A 126 -9.84 -32.64 -11.71
C GLU A 126 -10.02 -34.07 -11.20
N GLY A 127 -10.79 -34.87 -11.95
CA GLY A 127 -11.01 -36.28 -11.61
C GLY A 127 -11.81 -36.50 -10.33
N GLY A 128 -12.64 -35.53 -9.92
CA GLY A 128 -13.44 -35.58 -8.70
C GLY A 128 -12.67 -35.15 -7.46
N GLY A 129 -11.52 -34.49 -7.63
CA GLY A 129 -10.71 -33.93 -6.54
C GLY A 129 -11.47 -32.91 -5.73
N GLU A 130 -12.34 -32.07 -6.36
CA GLU A 130 -13.13 -31.07 -5.67
C GLU A 130 -14.09 -31.69 -4.63
N VAL A 131 -14.65 -32.88 -4.93
CA VAL A 131 -15.50 -33.60 -3.96
C VAL A 131 -14.67 -34.12 -2.79
N LYS A 132 -13.47 -34.61 -3.04
CA LYS A 132 -12.55 -35.11 -2.01
C LYS A 132 -12.08 -33.96 -1.10
N VAL A 133 -11.72 -32.81 -1.69
CA VAL A 133 -11.41 -31.59 -0.94
C VAL A 133 -12.61 -31.14 -0.11
N ALA A 134 -13.80 -31.05 -0.70
CA ALA A 134 -15.03 -30.63 -0.01
C ALA A 134 -15.36 -31.50 1.21
N ASN A 135 -15.07 -32.79 1.14
CA ASN A 135 -15.36 -33.78 2.19
C ASN A 135 -14.17 -34.01 3.16
N GLY A 136 -13.05 -33.31 3.01
CA GLY A 136 -11.89 -33.42 3.89
C GLY A 136 -10.96 -34.61 3.62
N MET A 137 -11.20 -35.35 2.57
CA MET A 137 -10.33 -36.46 2.20
C MET A 137 -8.94 -36.03 1.78
N PHE A 138 -8.80 -34.77 1.27
CA PHE A 138 -7.55 -34.17 0.84
C PHE A 138 -7.02 -33.10 1.80
N ASP A 139 -7.37 -33.15 3.08
CA ASP A 139 -6.87 -32.21 4.07
C ASP A 139 -5.35 -32.25 4.21
N HIS A 140 -4.73 -33.42 4.02
CA HIS A 140 -3.27 -33.55 4.02
C HIS A 140 -2.61 -32.82 2.84
N LEU A 141 -3.24 -32.77 1.65
CA LEU A 141 -2.76 -32.01 0.51
C LEU A 141 -2.94 -30.50 0.74
N ILE A 142 -4.07 -30.11 1.35
CA ILE A 142 -4.30 -28.71 1.74
C ILE A 142 -3.23 -28.27 2.75
N GLU A 143 -2.94 -29.09 3.75
CA GLU A 143 -1.94 -28.80 4.77
C GLU A 143 -0.53 -28.69 4.17
N GLU A 144 -0.14 -29.58 3.25
CA GLU A 144 1.13 -29.47 2.50
C GLU A 144 1.20 -28.15 1.72
N PHE A 145 0.14 -27.78 1.01
CA PHE A 145 0.09 -26.55 0.23
C PHE A 145 0.15 -25.29 1.13
N VAL A 146 -0.61 -25.28 2.21
CA VAL A 146 -0.63 -24.16 3.17
C VAL A 146 0.73 -24.04 3.88
N GLN A 147 1.36 -25.15 4.23
CA GLN A 147 2.72 -25.16 4.79
C GLN A 147 3.73 -24.62 3.80
N PHE A 148 3.64 -25.00 2.52
CA PHE A 148 4.50 -24.47 1.46
C PHE A 148 4.41 -22.93 1.35
N ILE A 149 3.20 -22.35 1.41
CA ILE A 149 3.02 -20.90 1.42
C ILE A 149 3.64 -20.29 2.69
N ALA A 150 3.47 -20.94 3.84
CA ALA A 150 4.03 -20.49 5.12
C ALA A 150 5.56 -20.51 5.17
N ASP A 151 6.18 -21.48 4.51
CA ASP A 151 7.64 -21.64 4.43
C ASP A 151 8.31 -20.59 3.52
N HIS A 152 7.51 -19.87 2.70
CA HIS A 152 8.00 -18.83 1.77
C HIS A 152 7.36 -17.47 2.08
N PRO A 153 7.56 -16.92 3.29
CA PRO A 153 6.93 -15.67 3.70
C PRO A 153 7.48 -14.44 2.94
N ASP A 154 8.58 -14.61 2.22
CA ASP A 154 9.21 -13.61 1.35
C ASP A 154 8.63 -13.56 -0.07
N ARG A 155 7.63 -14.38 -0.37
CA ARG A 155 6.95 -14.48 -1.68
C ARG A 155 5.48 -14.11 -1.56
N VAL A 156 4.90 -13.61 -2.64
CA VAL A 156 3.44 -13.41 -2.76
C VAL A 156 2.87 -14.47 -3.68
N PHE A 157 1.77 -15.09 -3.23
CA PHE A 157 1.07 -16.13 -3.97
C PHE A 157 -0.33 -15.66 -4.37
N PHE A 158 -0.62 -15.62 -5.66
CA PHE A 158 -1.97 -15.51 -6.19
C PHE A 158 -2.48 -16.93 -6.41
N ILE A 159 -3.45 -17.35 -5.60
CA ILE A 159 -3.92 -18.74 -5.55
C ILE A 159 -5.23 -18.84 -6.31
N ARG A 160 -5.19 -19.43 -7.49
CA ARG A 160 -6.35 -19.68 -8.35
C ARG A 160 -6.93 -21.05 -8.03
N ILE A 161 -7.95 -21.08 -7.19
CA ILE A 161 -8.51 -22.33 -6.64
C ILE A 161 -9.53 -22.92 -7.61
N GLY A 162 -9.26 -24.12 -8.12
CA GLY A 162 -10.14 -24.80 -9.05
C GLY A 162 -10.38 -23.97 -10.31
N TYR A 163 -9.32 -23.68 -11.04
CA TYR A 163 -9.35 -22.82 -12.23
C TYR A 163 -10.41 -23.27 -13.25
N GLU A 164 -10.93 -22.30 -14.03
CA GLU A 164 -11.93 -22.54 -15.06
C GLU A 164 -13.12 -23.37 -14.56
N PHE A 165 -13.74 -22.88 -13.48
CA PHE A 165 -14.78 -23.61 -12.75
C PHE A 165 -15.96 -24.06 -13.62
N ASP A 166 -16.23 -23.35 -14.71
CA ASP A 166 -17.28 -23.58 -15.70
C ASP A 166 -16.83 -24.48 -16.86
N GLY A 167 -15.55 -24.86 -16.92
CA GLY A 167 -14.98 -25.69 -17.98
C GLY A 167 -15.50 -27.12 -17.96
N ASN A 168 -16.04 -27.58 -19.10
CA ASN A 168 -16.56 -28.95 -19.23
C ASN A 168 -15.49 -30.03 -19.02
N TRP A 169 -14.22 -29.69 -19.16
CA TRP A 169 -13.06 -30.58 -18.90
C TRP A 169 -12.87 -30.82 -17.42
N ASN A 170 -13.10 -29.85 -16.57
CA ASN A 170 -12.98 -29.96 -15.11
C ASN A 170 -14.13 -30.74 -14.46
N LYS A 171 -15.34 -30.65 -15.01
CA LYS A 171 -16.56 -31.31 -14.53
C LYS A 171 -16.94 -31.00 -13.08
N TYR A 172 -16.52 -29.85 -12.54
CA TYR A 172 -16.84 -29.44 -11.19
C TYR A 172 -18.34 -29.27 -10.99
N GLN A 173 -18.81 -29.67 -9.82
CA GLN A 173 -20.20 -29.46 -9.41
C GLN A 173 -20.28 -28.22 -8.52
N PRO A 174 -21.23 -27.29 -8.73
CA PRO A 174 -21.28 -26.02 -8.01
C PRO A 174 -21.16 -26.16 -6.49
N GLU A 175 -21.94 -27.05 -5.87
CA GLU A 175 -21.94 -27.19 -4.42
C GLU A 175 -20.65 -27.79 -3.86
N SER A 176 -20.05 -28.76 -4.55
CA SER A 176 -18.77 -29.34 -4.15
C SER A 176 -17.63 -28.35 -4.35
N PHE A 177 -17.66 -27.61 -5.46
CA PHE A 177 -16.68 -26.57 -5.77
C PHE A 177 -16.68 -25.46 -4.69
N LYS A 178 -17.86 -24.91 -4.35
CA LYS A 178 -17.98 -23.88 -3.30
C LYS A 178 -17.42 -24.37 -1.96
N LYS A 179 -17.74 -25.58 -1.55
CA LYS A 179 -17.23 -26.17 -0.30
C LYS A 179 -15.72 -26.38 -0.34
N ALA A 180 -15.19 -26.88 -1.46
CA ALA A 180 -13.77 -27.10 -1.65
C ALA A 180 -12.99 -25.77 -1.61
N PHE A 181 -13.47 -24.76 -2.32
CA PHE A 181 -12.87 -23.42 -2.32
C PHE A 181 -12.78 -22.84 -0.91
N ARG A 182 -13.91 -22.82 -0.18
CA ARG A 182 -13.96 -22.33 1.21
C ARG A 182 -13.00 -23.09 2.11
N ARG A 183 -12.95 -24.43 2.01
CA ARG A 183 -12.08 -25.25 2.86
C ARG A 183 -10.59 -24.92 2.68
N ILE A 184 -10.13 -24.70 1.45
CA ILE A 184 -8.74 -24.28 1.18
C ILE A 184 -8.49 -22.90 1.79
N VAL A 185 -9.40 -21.93 1.56
CA VAL A 185 -9.24 -20.57 2.08
C VAL A 185 -9.27 -20.53 3.60
N ASP A 186 -10.16 -21.28 4.24
CA ASP A 186 -10.24 -21.36 5.70
C ASP A 186 -8.96 -21.95 6.31
N SER A 187 -8.34 -22.92 5.64
CA SER A 187 -7.03 -23.45 6.06
C SER A 187 -5.92 -22.42 5.97
N LEU A 188 -5.88 -21.62 4.90
CA LEU A 188 -4.95 -20.48 4.76
C LEU A 188 -5.17 -19.43 5.86
N ARG A 189 -6.41 -19.12 6.18
CA ARG A 189 -6.78 -18.16 7.24
C ARG A 189 -6.38 -18.64 8.62
N THR A 190 -6.58 -19.93 8.92
CA THR A 190 -6.20 -20.53 10.21
C THR A 190 -4.72 -20.40 10.51
N ARG A 191 -3.86 -20.35 9.48
CA ARG A 191 -2.42 -20.13 9.62
C ARG A 191 -2.02 -18.66 9.71
N ASN A 192 -2.99 -17.71 9.65
CA ASN A 192 -2.74 -16.26 9.66
C ASN A 192 -1.71 -15.80 8.62
N LEU A 193 -1.72 -16.39 7.43
CA LEU A 193 -0.82 -16.03 6.34
C LEU A 193 -1.25 -14.69 5.72
N SER A 194 -0.31 -13.80 5.48
CA SER A 194 -0.56 -12.48 4.86
C SER A 194 -0.08 -12.38 3.41
N ASN A 195 0.72 -13.33 2.95
CA ASN A 195 1.45 -13.33 1.68
C ASN A 195 0.71 -14.04 0.53
N TYR A 196 -0.61 -14.11 0.56
CA TYR A 196 -1.41 -14.68 -0.53
C TYR A 196 -2.62 -13.81 -0.86
N ALA A 197 -3.09 -13.89 -2.09
CA ALA A 197 -4.40 -13.43 -2.55
C ALA A 197 -5.11 -14.58 -3.27
N THR A 198 -6.43 -14.65 -3.18
CA THR A 198 -7.23 -15.72 -3.80
C THR A 198 -7.91 -15.25 -5.06
N VAL A 199 -7.96 -16.10 -6.09
CA VAL A 199 -8.50 -15.80 -7.40
C VAL A 199 -9.63 -16.79 -7.73
N PHE A 200 -10.84 -16.27 -7.94
CA PHE A 200 -12.01 -17.03 -8.41
C PHE A 200 -12.13 -16.84 -9.93
N ALA A 201 -11.87 -17.91 -10.72
CA ALA A 201 -11.63 -17.77 -12.15
C ALA A 201 -12.44 -18.73 -13.01
N SER A 202 -13.06 -18.16 -14.07
CA SER A 202 -13.76 -18.89 -15.12
C SER A 202 -12.85 -19.23 -16.31
N SER A 203 -13.38 -20.03 -17.23
CA SER A 203 -12.86 -20.17 -18.60
C SER A 203 -13.21 -18.95 -19.46
N SER A 204 -12.76 -18.96 -20.73
CA SER A 204 -13.17 -17.98 -21.74
C SER A 204 -14.61 -18.16 -22.22
N THR A 205 -15.29 -19.24 -21.86
CA THR A 205 -16.63 -19.61 -22.38
C THR A 205 -17.72 -19.46 -21.30
N VAL A 206 -17.44 -18.75 -20.22
CA VAL A 206 -18.38 -18.54 -19.12
C VAL A 206 -19.67 -17.87 -19.59
N LYS A 207 -20.80 -18.38 -19.11
CA LYS A 207 -22.13 -17.86 -19.45
C LYS A 207 -22.64 -16.92 -18.35
N PRO A 208 -23.55 -15.99 -18.70
CA PRO A 208 -24.24 -15.18 -17.70
C PRO A 208 -24.90 -16.06 -16.62
N GLY A 209 -24.69 -15.72 -15.33
CA GLY A 209 -25.21 -16.45 -14.17
C GLY A 209 -24.32 -17.57 -13.63
N GLN A 210 -23.31 -18.02 -14.38
CA GLN A 210 -22.41 -19.08 -13.89
C GLN A 210 -21.49 -18.62 -12.75
N PHE A 211 -21.09 -17.35 -12.74
CA PHE A 211 -20.36 -16.82 -11.58
C PHE A 211 -21.19 -16.92 -10.30
N GLU A 212 -22.45 -16.52 -10.33
CA GLU A 212 -23.36 -16.64 -9.18
C GLU A 212 -23.62 -18.08 -8.79
N GLU A 213 -23.69 -18.99 -9.75
CA GLU A 213 -23.90 -20.43 -9.48
C GLU A 213 -22.75 -21.06 -8.72
N TYR A 214 -21.49 -20.69 -9.06
CA TYR A 214 -20.27 -21.26 -8.48
C TYR A 214 -19.68 -20.39 -7.36
N ASP A 215 -20.27 -19.25 -7.01
CA ASP A 215 -19.72 -18.28 -6.05
C ASP A 215 -19.54 -18.89 -4.65
N PRO A 216 -18.28 -19.00 -4.15
CA PRO A 216 -18.02 -19.48 -2.80
C PRO A 216 -18.38 -18.46 -1.70
N GLY A 217 -18.76 -17.25 -2.06
CA GLY A 217 -18.95 -16.08 -1.21
C GLY A 217 -17.86 -15.04 -1.47
N SER A 218 -18.27 -13.78 -1.66
CA SER A 218 -17.34 -12.71 -2.07
C SER A 218 -16.23 -12.43 -1.06
N GLU A 219 -16.38 -12.86 0.18
CA GLU A 219 -15.37 -12.79 1.24
C GLU A 219 -14.29 -13.86 1.12
N TYR A 220 -14.47 -14.88 0.27
CA TYR A 220 -13.49 -15.96 0.08
C TYR A 220 -12.50 -15.73 -1.05
N TYR A 221 -12.65 -14.70 -1.86
CA TYR A 221 -11.69 -14.37 -2.93
C TYR A 221 -11.42 -12.88 -3.00
N ASP A 222 -10.18 -12.56 -3.40
CA ASP A 222 -9.71 -11.19 -3.54
C ASP A 222 -9.86 -10.67 -4.97
N TRP A 223 -9.77 -11.59 -5.96
CA TRP A 223 -9.75 -11.29 -7.38
C TRP A 223 -10.75 -12.12 -8.17
N ILE A 224 -11.25 -11.56 -9.26
CA ILE A 224 -11.95 -12.30 -10.31
C ILE A 224 -10.95 -12.62 -11.41
N GLY A 225 -10.98 -13.86 -11.92
CA GLY A 225 -10.14 -14.30 -13.03
C GLY A 225 -10.93 -14.85 -14.21
N TYR A 226 -10.28 -14.87 -15.38
CA TYR A 226 -10.76 -15.59 -16.54
C TYR A 226 -9.62 -15.88 -17.51
N SER A 227 -9.83 -16.87 -18.43
CA SER A 227 -8.94 -17.15 -19.55
C SER A 227 -9.38 -16.36 -20.79
N TRP A 228 -8.42 -15.85 -21.59
CA TRP A 228 -8.71 -15.06 -22.79
C TRP A 228 -7.81 -15.47 -23.96
N TRP A 229 -8.43 -15.91 -25.09
CA TRP A 229 -7.71 -16.46 -26.23
C TRP A 229 -7.76 -15.57 -27.48
N GLY A 230 -8.26 -14.33 -27.40
CA GLY A 230 -8.57 -13.46 -28.53
C GLY A 230 -9.91 -13.83 -29.19
N ASN A 231 -10.25 -13.18 -30.27
CA ASN A 231 -11.44 -13.39 -31.07
C ASN A 231 -12.65 -13.99 -30.32
N GLU A 232 -13.38 -13.16 -29.59
CA GLU A 232 -14.48 -13.57 -28.69
C GLU A 232 -15.58 -14.39 -29.41
N LYS A 233 -15.82 -14.16 -30.70
CA LYS A 233 -16.76 -14.95 -31.49
C LYS A 233 -16.33 -16.42 -31.67
N LYS A 234 -15.02 -16.67 -31.61
CA LYS A 234 -14.44 -18.02 -31.78
C LYS A 234 -14.14 -18.70 -30.46
N PHE A 235 -13.66 -17.95 -29.47
CA PHE A 235 -13.08 -18.49 -28.23
C PHE A 235 -13.86 -18.15 -26.96
N GLY A 236 -14.91 -17.33 -27.02
CA GLY A 236 -15.75 -16.96 -25.88
C GLY A 236 -15.63 -15.50 -25.49
N ASP A 237 -16.57 -15.04 -24.70
CA ASP A 237 -16.78 -13.64 -24.32
C ASP A 237 -16.42 -13.41 -22.84
N ALA A 238 -15.53 -12.47 -22.57
CA ALA A 238 -15.10 -12.07 -21.23
C ALA A 238 -16.14 -11.16 -20.51
N ALA A 239 -17.16 -10.67 -21.20
CA ALA A 239 -18.12 -9.71 -20.63
C ALA A 239 -18.80 -10.19 -19.34
N PRO A 240 -19.19 -11.46 -19.15
CA PRO A 240 -19.77 -11.91 -17.89
C PRO A 240 -18.81 -11.79 -16.70
N ALA A 241 -17.52 -12.13 -16.88
CA ALA A 241 -16.49 -12.01 -15.86
C ALA A 241 -16.22 -10.54 -15.48
N LEU A 242 -16.07 -9.68 -16.47
CA LEU A 242 -15.86 -8.24 -16.31
C LEU A 242 -17.04 -7.56 -15.61
N ALA A 243 -18.27 -7.91 -16.00
CA ALA A 243 -19.48 -7.39 -15.37
C ALA A 243 -19.59 -7.84 -13.91
N TYR A 244 -19.24 -9.10 -13.61
CA TYR A 244 -19.25 -9.64 -12.26
C TYR A 244 -18.21 -8.96 -11.37
N ALA A 245 -17.00 -8.73 -11.88
CA ALA A 245 -15.93 -8.01 -11.20
C ALA A 245 -16.34 -6.56 -10.86
N ARG A 246 -16.93 -5.84 -11.81
CA ARG A 246 -17.44 -4.46 -11.60
C ARG A 246 -18.56 -4.42 -10.56
N LYS A 247 -19.49 -5.39 -10.60
CA LYS A 247 -20.57 -5.52 -9.61
C LYS A 247 -20.03 -5.67 -8.18
N LEU A 248 -18.95 -6.45 -8.00
CA LEU A 248 -18.34 -6.71 -6.70
C LEU A 248 -17.18 -5.76 -6.36
N LYS A 249 -16.82 -4.85 -7.26
CA LYS A 249 -15.68 -3.91 -7.13
C LYS A 249 -14.34 -4.62 -6.88
N LYS A 250 -14.13 -5.76 -7.52
CA LYS A 250 -12.91 -6.55 -7.39
C LYS A 250 -12.01 -6.38 -8.62
N PRO A 251 -10.67 -6.40 -8.43
CA PRO A 251 -9.74 -6.38 -9.55
C PRO A 251 -9.83 -7.66 -10.37
N VAL A 252 -9.45 -7.54 -11.64
CA VAL A 252 -9.48 -8.64 -12.60
C VAL A 252 -8.09 -9.09 -12.94
N PHE A 253 -7.92 -10.41 -12.97
CA PHE A 253 -6.76 -11.10 -13.49
C PHE A 253 -7.13 -11.88 -14.76
N VAL A 254 -6.60 -11.47 -15.94
CA VAL A 254 -6.61 -12.33 -17.13
C VAL A 254 -5.60 -13.45 -16.87
N ALA A 255 -6.08 -14.52 -16.26
CA ALA A 255 -5.24 -15.56 -15.64
C ALA A 255 -4.51 -16.44 -16.64
N GLU A 256 -5.02 -16.52 -17.87
CA GLU A 256 -4.39 -17.19 -19.00
C GLU A 256 -4.70 -16.44 -20.30
N SER A 257 -3.69 -16.21 -21.13
CA SER A 257 -3.86 -15.70 -22.49
C SER A 257 -2.75 -16.20 -23.41
N THR A 258 -3.07 -16.55 -24.64
CA THR A 258 -2.11 -16.93 -25.69
C THR A 258 -2.75 -16.79 -27.06
N ALA A 259 -1.93 -16.63 -28.10
CA ALA A 259 -2.35 -16.59 -29.51
C ALA A 259 -2.65 -17.98 -30.04
N ARG A 260 -3.72 -18.59 -29.54
CA ARG A 260 -4.10 -19.98 -29.83
C ARG A 260 -4.24 -20.27 -31.32
N GLY A 261 -3.50 -21.28 -31.81
CA GLY A 261 -3.51 -21.73 -33.21
C GLY A 261 -2.58 -20.94 -34.12
N HIS A 262 -1.68 -20.13 -33.55
CA HIS A 262 -0.64 -19.40 -34.28
C HIS A 262 0.76 -20.01 -34.08
N TYR A 263 1.65 -19.79 -35.09
CA TYR A 263 3.00 -20.29 -35.11
C TYR A 263 3.99 -19.14 -35.28
N PHE A 264 4.55 -18.63 -34.19
CA PHE A 264 5.40 -17.45 -34.17
C PHE A 264 6.75 -17.62 -34.88
N ASP A 265 7.18 -18.86 -35.05
CA ASP A 265 8.37 -19.25 -35.81
C ASP A 265 8.11 -19.33 -37.33
N LYS A 266 6.85 -19.28 -37.80
CA LYS A 266 6.47 -19.51 -39.20
C LYS A 266 5.62 -18.40 -39.80
N GLU A 267 4.83 -17.68 -38.99
CA GLU A 267 3.90 -16.66 -39.44
C GLU A 267 4.56 -15.28 -39.52
N ASP A 268 4.01 -14.35 -40.32
CA ASP A 268 4.49 -12.97 -40.42
C ASP A 268 4.29 -12.24 -39.08
N PRO A 269 5.37 -11.75 -38.47
CA PRO A 269 5.30 -11.03 -37.20
C PRO A 269 4.45 -9.77 -37.23
N GLU A 270 4.31 -9.11 -38.39
CA GLU A 270 3.48 -7.91 -38.52
C GLU A 270 1.98 -8.26 -38.54
N GLU A 271 1.62 -9.35 -39.19
CA GLU A 271 0.23 -9.86 -39.20
C GLU A 271 -0.16 -10.33 -37.81
N LEU A 272 0.72 -11.06 -37.09
CA LEU A 272 0.50 -11.49 -35.72
C LEU A 272 0.32 -10.29 -34.78
N TRP A 273 1.18 -9.27 -34.92
CA TRP A 273 1.12 -8.07 -34.09
C TRP A 273 -0.13 -7.22 -34.34
N SER A 274 -0.50 -7.03 -35.60
CA SER A 274 -1.70 -6.27 -35.97
C SER A 274 -3.02 -7.03 -35.75
N GLY A 275 -2.94 -8.34 -35.62
CA GLY A 275 -4.04 -9.22 -35.23
C GLY A 275 -4.11 -9.42 -33.72
N TRP A 276 -3.68 -10.59 -33.23
CA TRP A 276 -3.88 -11.03 -31.85
C TRP A 276 -3.32 -10.09 -30.79
N PHE A 277 -2.07 -9.62 -30.96
CA PHE A 277 -1.45 -8.73 -29.95
C PHE A 277 -2.18 -7.38 -29.84
N LYS A 278 -2.61 -6.81 -30.96
CA LYS A 278 -3.40 -5.57 -30.95
C LYS A 278 -4.74 -5.76 -30.22
N GLU A 279 -5.43 -6.87 -30.48
CA GLU A 279 -6.68 -7.21 -29.80
C GLU A 279 -6.43 -7.40 -28.28
N PHE A 280 -5.36 -8.08 -27.89
CA PHE A 280 -4.99 -8.30 -26.49
C PHE A 280 -4.74 -7.00 -25.73
N PHE A 281 -3.93 -6.12 -26.29
CA PHE A 281 -3.66 -4.82 -25.65
C PHE A 281 -4.87 -3.88 -25.66
N GLN A 282 -5.70 -3.94 -26.69
CA GLN A 282 -6.95 -3.20 -26.74
C GLN A 282 -7.94 -3.69 -25.68
N HIS A 283 -8.05 -5.00 -25.50
CA HIS A 283 -8.87 -5.59 -24.44
C HIS A 283 -8.45 -5.12 -23.05
N ILE A 284 -7.15 -5.02 -22.78
CA ILE A 284 -6.62 -4.47 -21.52
C ILE A 284 -6.99 -2.99 -21.39
N GLU A 285 -6.79 -2.19 -22.43
CA GLU A 285 -7.07 -0.75 -22.40
C GLU A 285 -8.57 -0.44 -22.23
N ASP A 286 -9.44 -1.18 -22.91
CA ASP A 286 -10.90 -1.01 -22.84
C ASP A 286 -11.45 -1.37 -21.45
N ASN A 287 -10.72 -2.18 -20.68
CA ASN A 287 -11.10 -2.66 -19.35
C ASN A 287 -10.09 -2.28 -18.25
N LYS A 288 -9.30 -1.22 -18.47
CA LYS A 288 -8.29 -0.75 -17.51
C LYS A 288 -8.84 -0.28 -16.16
N ASP A 289 -10.14 -0.06 -16.09
CA ASP A 289 -10.86 0.22 -14.85
C ASP A 289 -10.80 -0.98 -13.89
N VAL A 290 -10.84 -2.22 -14.40
CA VAL A 290 -10.87 -3.46 -13.62
C VAL A 290 -9.64 -4.35 -13.79
N ILE A 291 -9.06 -4.47 -15.00
CA ILE A 291 -7.89 -5.36 -15.24
C ILE A 291 -6.66 -4.79 -14.55
N ARG A 292 -6.07 -5.58 -13.66
CA ARG A 292 -4.86 -5.26 -12.88
C ARG A 292 -3.76 -6.29 -13.02
N ALA A 293 -4.04 -7.45 -13.61
CA ALA A 293 -3.05 -8.48 -13.88
C ALA A 293 -3.38 -9.25 -15.16
N VAL A 294 -2.35 -9.65 -15.90
CA VAL A 294 -2.47 -10.50 -17.09
C VAL A 294 -1.38 -11.56 -17.11
N SER A 295 -1.70 -12.77 -17.54
CA SER A 295 -0.75 -13.85 -17.74
C SER A 295 -0.66 -14.21 -19.21
N TYR A 296 0.53 -14.08 -19.79
CA TYR A 296 0.81 -14.59 -21.14
C TYR A 296 1.43 -16.00 -21.02
N ILE A 297 0.77 -16.97 -21.64
CA ILE A 297 1.26 -18.35 -21.69
C ILE A 297 2.21 -18.50 -22.89
N ASN A 298 3.49 -18.54 -22.60
CA ASN A 298 4.59 -18.54 -23.56
C ASN A 298 4.98 -19.98 -23.94
N ALA A 299 4.11 -20.72 -24.56
CA ALA A 299 4.29 -22.17 -24.72
C ALA A 299 4.49 -22.61 -26.17
N ASP A 300 5.26 -23.70 -26.35
CA ASP A 300 5.23 -24.56 -27.51
C ASP A 300 4.14 -25.62 -27.28
N TRP A 301 2.92 -25.25 -27.66
CA TRP A 301 1.74 -26.06 -27.39
C TRP A 301 1.77 -27.40 -28.15
N ASP A 302 2.15 -27.37 -29.44
CA ASP A 302 2.23 -28.58 -30.27
C ASP A 302 3.39 -29.50 -29.84
N GLY A 303 4.34 -29.01 -29.07
CA GLY A 303 5.37 -29.79 -28.42
C GLY A 303 4.91 -30.56 -27.18
N GLN A 304 3.66 -30.33 -26.74
CA GLN A 304 3.05 -30.95 -25.56
C GLN A 304 1.90 -31.89 -25.97
N ASP A 305 1.90 -33.12 -25.47
CA ASP A 305 0.94 -34.16 -25.88
C ASP A 305 -0.54 -33.74 -25.78
N MET A 306 -0.86 -32.83 -24.85
CA MET A 306 -2.25 -32.39 -24.57
C MET A 306 -2.80 -31.38 -25.58
N TRP A 307 -1.96 -30.61 -26.30
CA TRP A 307 -2.36 -29.38 -26.95
C TRP A 307 -2.17 -29.33 -28.46
N ASP A 308 -2.30 -30.47 -29.13
CA ASP A 308 -2.19 -30.57 -30.61
C ASP A 308 -3.06 -29.52 -31.33
N GLY A 309 -2.46 -28.76 -32.25
CA GLY A 309 -3.11 -27.72 -33.02
C GLY A 309 -3.27 -26.38 -32.29
N TRP A 310 -2.66 -26.19 -31.09
CA TRP A 310 -2.65 -24.90 -30.40
C TRP A 310 -1.51 -24.00 -30.86
N GLY A 311 -0.48 -24.56 -31.53
CA GLY A 311 0.60 -23.83 -32.19
C GLY A 311 1.86 -23.65 -31.34
N GLN A 312 2.78 -22.81 -31.86
CA GLN A 312 4.00 -22.40 -31.21
C GLN A 312 3.91 -20.89 -30.88
N THR A 313 3.66 -20.57 -29.62
CA THR A 313 3.39 -19.19 -29.19
C THR A 313 4.47 -18.61 -28.27
N ARG A 314 5.67 -19.21 -28.25
CA ARG A 314 6.84 -18.67 -27.56
C ARG A 314 7.35 -17.42 -28.29
N ILE A 315 7.28 -16.27 -27.62
CA ILE A 315 7.61 -14.94 -28.21
C ILE A 315 9.06 -14.90 -28.71
N GLU A 316 9.97 -15.54 -28.00
CA GLU A 316 11.40 -15.59 -28.33
C GLU A 316 11.74 -16.31 -29.62
N THR A 317 10.85 -17.13 -30.15
CA THR A 317 11.05 -17.83 -31.43
C THR A 317 11.01 -16.89 -32.62
N SER A 318 10.42 -15.69 -32.47
CA SER A 318 10.41 -14.64 -33.46
C SER A 318 11.16 -13.40 -32.96
N PRO A 319 12.36 -13.09 -33.47
CA PRO A 319 13.16 -11.93 -33.01
C PRO A 319 12.40 -10.60 -33.13
N ARG A 320 11.53 -10.46 -34.13
CA ARG A 320 10.75 -9.24 -34.36
C ARG A 320 9.59 -9.09 -33.37
N LEU A 321 8.87 -10.18 -33.06
CA LEU A 321 7.86 -10.19 -32.01
C LEU A 321 8.48 -9.94 -30.64
N LYS A 322 9.62 -10.60 -30.36
CA LYS A 322 10.38 -10.37 -29.12
C LYS A 322 10.71 -8.90 -28.91
N GLN A 323 11.28 -8.22 -29.94
CA GLN A 323 11.61 -6.80 -29.85
C GLN A 323 10.37 -5.92 -29.61
N ARG A 324 9.26 -6.20 -30.30
CA ARG A 324 8.01 -5.46 -30.13
C ARG A 324 7.40 -5.68 -28.74
N TRP A 325 7.41 -6.92 -28.27
CA TRP A 325 6.94 -7.26 -26.95
C TRP A 325 7.73 -6.56 -25.87
N GLN A 326 9.07 -6.62 -25.93
CA GLN A 326 9.95 -5.92 -24.99
C GLN A 326 9.70 -4.40 -25.00
N THR A 327 9.51 -3.79 -26.16
CA THR A 327 9.15 -2.38 -26.27
C THR A 327 7.82 -2.06 -25.60
N LYS A 328 6.83 -2.92 -25.80
CA LYS A 328 5.50 -2.77 -25.19
C LYS A 328 5.54 -2.96 -23.67
N MET A 329 6.27 -3.94 -23.19
CA MET A 329 6.42 -4.22 -21.78
C MET A 329 7.24 -3.14 -21.03
N ALA A 330 7.98 -2.30 -21.72
CA ALA A 330 8.69 -1.16 -21.15
C ALA A 330 7.80 0.08 -20.93
N GLU A 331 6.54 0.07 -21.37
CA GLU A 331 5.59 1.14 -21.06
C GLU A 331 5.21 1.11 -19.57
N SER A 332 5.05 2.27 -18.94
CA SER A 332 4.75 2.41 -17.51
C SER A 332 3.42 1.76 -17.04
N THR A 333 2.61 1.34 -17.98
CA THR A 333 1.38 0.57 -17.73
C THR A 333 1.68 -0.85 -17.26
N PHE A 334 2.79 -1.47 -17.74
CA PHE A 334 3.10 -2.87 -17.52
C PHE A 334 4.19 -3.03 -16.46
N ILE A 335 3.89 -3.79 -15.40
CA ILE A 335 4.81 -4.05 -14.29
C ILE A 335 5.53 -5.37 -14.54
N ASN A 336 6.86 -5.30 -14.64
CA ASN A 336 7.77 -6.43 -14.83
C ASN A 336 8.78 -6.50 -13.68
N ALA A 337 9.69 -7.47 -13.69
CA ALA A 337 10.68 -7.64 -12.62
C ALA A 337 11.54 -6.39 -12.37
N ALA A 338 11.85 -5.60 -13.41
CA ALA A 338 12.62 -4.36 -13.30
C ALA A 338 11.91 -3.26 -12.48
N ASP A 339 10.58 -3.34 -12.36
CA ASP A 339 9.74 -2.36 -11.64
C ASP A 339 9.58 -2.70 -10.16
N ASN A 340 10.23 -3.74 -9.66
CA ASN A 340 10.07 -4.26 -8.31
C ASN A 340 8.60 -4.59 -7.97
N PRO A 341 8.02 -5.61 -8.63
CA PRO A 341 6.58 -5.90 -8.58
C PRO A 341 6.05 -6.13 -7.17
N LEU A 342 6.80 -6.74 -6.28
CA LEU A 342 6.39 -6.93 -4.88
C LEU A 342 6.15 -5.61 -4.18
N GLN A 343 7.03 -4.63 -4.38
CA GLN A 343 6.88 -3.29 -3.80
C GLN A 343 5.69 -2.54 -4.42
N VAL A 344 5.49 -2.64 -5.74
CA VAL A 344 4.38 -1.97 -6.44
C VAL A 344 3.03 -2.46 -5.94
N ILE A 345 2.89 -3.76 -5.64
CA ILE A 345 1.66 -4.34 -5.08
C ILE A 345 1.55 -4.18 -3.56
N GLY A 346 2.46 -3.41 -2.94
CA GLY A 346 2.45 -3.15 -1.50
C GLY A 346 2.91 -4.31 -0.63
N PHE A 347 3.63 -5.27 -1.20
CA PHE A 347 4.22 -6.36 -0.44
C PHE A 347 5.69 -6.10 -0.16
N PHE A 348 6.04 -6.17 1.12
CA PHE A 348 7.41 -6.09 1.59
C PHE A 348 7.75 -7.44 2.23
N PRO A 349 8.55 -8.27 1.54
CA PRO A 349 8.88 -9.60 2.06
C PRO A 349 9.56 -9.49 3.41
N PRO A 350 9.22 -10.37 4.37
CA PRO A 350 10.03 -10.52 5.56
C PRO A 350 11.42 -10.97 5.10
N THR A 351 12.42 -10.13 5.33
CA THR A 351 13.76 -10.39 4.85
C THR A 351 14.28 -11.73 5.35
N THR A 352 14.80 -12.53 4.44
CA THR A 352 15.54 -13.75 4.75
C THR A 352 16.67 -13.43 5.71
N ARG A 353 16.61 -14.00 6.92
CA ARG A 353 17.70 -13.89 7.90
C ARG A 353 19.03 -14.24 7.24
N PRO A 354 20.04 -13.38 7.28
CA PRO A 354 21.39 -13.85 7.31
C PRO A 354 21.51 -14.72 8.59
N GLN A 355 21.95 -15.95 8.45
CA GLN A 355 22.38 -16.73 9.60
C GLN A 355 23.58 -16.02 10.21
N SER A 356 23.35 -15.02 11.06
CA SER A 356 24.35 -14.48 11.95
C SER A 356 24.22 -15.21 13.28
N SER A 357 25.32 -15.71 13.74
CA SER A 357 25.56 -16.41 14.99
C SER A 357 25.39 -15.51 16.23
N ASN A 358 24.18 -14.91 16.40
CA ASN A 358 23.76 -14.29 17.64
C ASN A 358 22.37 -14.80 18.00
N VAL A 359 22.33 -15.90 18.69
CA VAL A 359 21.13 -16.47 19.28
C VAL A 359 20.65 -15.50 20.37
N GLY A 360 19.58 -14.72 20.11
CA GLY A 360 18.89 -13.98 21.17
C GLY A 360 18.16 -12.67 20.84
N GLN A 361 18.54 -11.90 19.84
CA GLN A 361 17.96 -10.57 19.63
C GLN A 361 17.08 -10.51 18.36
N PRO A 362 15.80 -10.03 18.45
CA PRO A 362 14.94 -9.84 17.28
C PRO A 362 15.58 -8.89 16.25
N ALA A 363 15.32 -9.13 14.94
CA ALA A 363 15.94 -8.35 13.87
C ALA A 363 15.60 -6.85 13.96
N TYR A 364 14.38 -6.49 14.37
CA TYR A 364 13.98 -5.08 14.52
C TYR A 364 14.80 -4.32 15.59
N GLN A 365 15.38 -5.00 16.56
CA GLN A 365 16.23 -4.41 17.59
C GLN A 365 17.69 -4.27 17.15
N ASN A 366 18.08 -4.89 16.04
CA ASN A 366 19.44 -4.82 15.53
C ASN A 366 19.63 -3.55 14.67
N ALA A 367 20.26 -2.53 15.23
CA ALA A 367 20.52 -1.24 14.56
C ALA A 367 21.47 -1.33 13.35
N SER A 368 22.19 -2.45 13.15
CA SER A 368 23.07 -2.63 11.98
C SER A 368 22.33 -3.10 10.73
N LEU A 369 21.06 -3.51 10.86
CA LEU A 369 20.25 -3.92 9.73
C LEU A 369 19.59 -2.70 9.07
N PRO A 370 19.29 -2.77 7.74
CA PRO A 370 18.52 -1.75 7.06
C PRO A 370 17.16 -1.48 7.74
N ASP A 371 16.71 -0.23 7.75
CA ASP A 371 15.45 0.14 8.40
C ASP A 371 14.25 -0.61 7.83
N ALA A 372 14.21 -0.85 6.52
CA ALA A 372 13.14 -1.63 5.88
C ALA A 372 13.03 -3.05 6.47
N ASP A 373 14.15 -3.70 6.73
CA ASP A 373 14.23 -5.04 7.30
C ASP A 373 13.75 -5.06 8.74
N ARG A 374 14.17 -4.07 9.51
CA ARG A 374 13.77 -3.88 10.91
C ARG A 374 12.27 -3.60 11.03
N VAL A 375 11.74 -2.75 10.17
CA VAL A 375 10.30 -2.42 10.11
C VAL A 375 9.47 -3.64 9.72
N ALA A 376 9.90 -4.42 8.72
CA ALA A 376 9.20 -5.64 8.30
C ALA A 376 9.15 -6.69 9.41
N ASP A 377 10.27 -6.95 10.10
CA ASP A 377 10.32 -7.88 11.23
C ASP A 377 9.40 -7.40 12.37
N LEU A 378 9.45 -6.10 12.71
CA LEU A 378 8.61 -5.52 13.74
C LEU A 378 7.11 -5.67 13.41
N LEU A 379 6.70 -5.27 12.20
CA LEU A 379 5.30 -5.35 11.76
C LEU A 379 4.77 -6.77 11.75
N SER A 380 5.61 -7.77 11.43
CA SER A 380 5.23 -9.19 11.45
C SER A 380 4.94 -9.71 12.86
N ARG A 381 5.49 -9.08 13.88
CA ARG A 381 5.35 -9.44 15.31
C ARG A 381 4.22 -8.71 16.00
N MET A 382 3.78 -7.56 15.46
CA MET A 382 2.78 -6.69 16.08
C MET A 382 1.37 -7.26 15.96
N THR A 383 0.63 -7.24 17.08
CA THR A 383 -0.83 -7.42 17.05
C THR A 383 -1.50 -6.18 16.44
N ILE A 384 -2.79 -6.28 16.13
CA ILE A 384 -3.53 -5.13 15.59
C ILE A 384 -3.61 -3.98 16.61
N GLU A 385 -3.77 -4.30 17.88
CA GLU A 385 -3.79 -3.32 18.97
C GLU A 385 -2.44 -2.58 19.09
N GLU A 386 -1.33 -3.31 18.95
CA GLU A 386 0.01 -2.70 18.95
C GLU A 386 0.24 -1.82 17.70
N LYS A 387 -0.27 -2.22 16.53
CA LYS A 387 -0.21 -1.38 15.32
C LYS A 387 -1.01 -0.10 15.50
N VAL A 388 -2.23 -0.20 16.03
CA VAL A 388 -3.06 0.98 16.32
C VAL A 388 -2.42 1.87 17.38
N ALA A 389 -1.80 1.27 18.41
CA ALA A 389 -1.06 2.05 19.41
C ALA A 389 0.05 2.91 18.80
N GLN A 390 0.78 2.41 17.78
CA GLN A 390 1.86 3.17 17.13
C GLN A 390 1.40 4.34 16.25
N ILE A 391 0.12 4.39 15.86
CA ILE A 391 -0.46 5.50 15.10
C ILE A 391 -1.28 6.46 15.98
N THR A 392 -1.21 6.32 17.29
CA THR A 392 -1.91 7.17 18.27
C THR A 392 -0.94 7.95 19.13
N GLY A 393 -1.36 9.16 19.50
CA GLY A 393 -0.63 10.01 20.45
C GLY A 393 -1.42 10.29 21.71
N TRP A 394 -0.71 10.51 22.83
CA TRP A 394 -1.30 10.94 24.07
C TRP A 394 -0.73 12.26 24.53
N TRP A 395 -1.58 13.08 25.18
CA TRP A 395 -1.21 14.33 25.79
C TRP A 395 -1.04 14.14 27.30
N PHE A 396 0.03 14.65 27.87
CA PHE A 396 0.29 14.59 29.32
C PHE A 396 -0.66 15.40 30.20
N HIS A 397 -1.78 15.90 29.65
CA HIS A 397 -2.76 16.68 30.39
C HIS A 397 -3.29 16.01 31.65
N ASP A 398 -3.45 14.69 31.62
CA ASP A 398 -3.95 13.92 32.76
C ASP A 398 -2.92 13.78 33.87
N GLU A 399 -1.62 13.92 33.59
CA GLU A 399 -0.57 13.92 34.57
C GLU A 399 -0.47 15.23 35.39
N ARG A 400 -1.06 16.32 34.97
CA ARG A 400 -1.09 17.58 35.74
C ARG A 400 -1.63 17.38 37.17
N LYS A 401 -2.58 16.49 37.36
CA LYS A 401 -3.07 16.13 38.67
C LYS A 401 -2.03 15.37 39.46
N LEU A 402 -1.21 14.55 38.82
CA LEU A 402 -0.18 13.74 39.41
C LEU A 402 1.08 14.58 39.79
N GLN A 403 1.43 15.57 38.94
CA GLN A 403 2.56 16.48 39.15
C GLN A 403 2.31 17.44 40.33
N ARG A 404 1.06 17.86 40.55
CA ARG A 404 0.71 18.69 41.73
C ARG A 404 0.90 17.97 43.08
N GLU A 405 0.99 16.64 43.05
CA GLU A 405 1.19 15.79 44.24
C GLU A 405 2.65 15.38 44.45
N GLY A 406 3.60 15.94 43.68
CA GLY A 406 5.05 15.73 43.87
C GLY A 406 5.58 14.40 43.37
N SER A 407 4.91 13.72 42.43
CA SER A 407 5.38 12.45 41.89
C SER A 407 5.84 12.56 40.44
N VAL A 408 7.07 12.11 40.18
CA VAL A 408 7.77 12.31 38.91
C VAL A 408 7.33 11.34 37.83
N PHE A 409 7.21 10.06 38.08
CA PHE A 409 6.83 9.04 37.07
C PHE A 409 6.04 7.92 37.75
N LYS A 410 4.91 7.52 37.13
CA LYS A 410 4.07 6.45 37.64
C LYS A 410 3.87 5.36 36.57
N PRO A 411 4.63 4.25 36.62
CA PRO A 411 4.53 3.16 35.64
C PRO A 411 3.12 2.60 35.51
N GLU A 412 2.36 2.52 36.61
CA GLU A 412 0.96 2.05 36.60
C GLU A 412 0.03 2.91 35.78
N PHE A 413 0.32 4.20 35.62
CA PHE A 413 -0.44 5.09 34.71
C PHE A 413 -0.24 4.66 33.26
N TYR A 414 1.01 4.43 32.85
CA TYR A 414 1.31 3.99 31.47
C TYR A 414 0.83 2.57 31.20
N ALA A 415 0.93 1.66 32.16
CA ALA A 415 0.37 0.31 32.06
C ALA A 415 -1.14 0.31 31.80
N LYS A 416 -1.86 1.26 32.41
CA LYS A 416 -3.32 1.40 32.21
C LYS A 416 -3.68 2.13 30.91
N LYS A 417 -2.94 3.17 30.54
CA LYS A 417 -3.27 4.05 29.42
C LYS A 417 -2.69 3.58 28.09
N CYS A 418 -1.53 2.94 28.11
CA CYS A 418 -0.77 2.52 26.94
C CYS A 418 -0.36 1.03 27.03
N PRO A 419 -1.31 0.10 27.28
CA PRO A 419 -0.99 -1.31 27.52
C PRO A 419 -0.31 -1.99 26.32
N HIS A 420 -0.51 -1.46 25.11
CA HIS A 420 0.06 -1.95 23.85
C HIS A 420 1.21 -1.08 23.31
N GLY A 421 1.77 -0.20 24.12
CA GLY A 421 2.70 0.84 23.69
C GLY A 421 1.97 2.11 23.22
N ILE A 422 2.72 3.01 22.59
CA ILE A 422 2.21 4.28 22.06
C ILE A 422 3.13 4.78 20.94
N GLY A 423 2.58 5.46 19.94
CA GLY A 423 3.36 6.08 18.87
C GLY A 423 4.04 7.35 19.35
N GLU A 424 3.28 8.27 19.94
CA GLU A 424 3.79 9.58 20.30
C GLU A 424 3.22 10.11 21.61
N LEU A 425 4.05 10.79 22.38
CA LEU A 425 3.73 11.42 23.67
C LEU A 425 4.25 12.85 23.73
N GLY A 426 3.46 13.76 24.24
CA GLY A 426 3.86 15.15 24.49
C GLY A 426 2.69 16.13 24.51
N PRO A 427 2.96 17.43 24.73
CA PRO A 427 4.14 17.96 25.42
C PRO A 427 4.11 17.72 26.94
N LEU A 428 5.27 17.57 27.55
CA LEU A 428 5.38 17.61 29.01
C LEU A 428 5.27 19.05 29.56
N HIS A 429 4.76 19.20 30.75
CA HIS A 429 4.64 20.52 31.35
C HIS A 429 5.88 20.91 32.16
N ASN A 430 6.24 22.18 32.03
CA ASN A 430 7.21 23.01 32.76
C ASN A 430 7.79 22.41 34.04
N LEU A 431 8.66 21.42 33.86
CA LEU A 431 9.52 20.88 34.88
C LEU A 431 10.89 21.60 34.83
N SER A 432 11.71 21.47 35.84
CA SER A 432 13.11 21.86 35.76
C SER A 432 13.85 20.97 34.74
N ILE A 433 15.04 21.38 34.30
CA ILE A 433 15.85 20.60 33.33
C ILE A 433 16.08 19.16 33.82
N ASP A 434 16.48 19.02 35.09
CA ASP A 434 16.77 17.70 35.66
C ASP A 434 15.50 16.81 35.75
N GLU A 435 14.37 17.41 36.13
CA GLU A 435 13.09 16.70 36.17
C GLU A 435 12.62 16.27 34.77
N ASP A 436 12.74 17.12 33.74
CA ASP A 436 12.44 16.78 32.36
C ASP A 436 13.27 15.57 31.91
N VAL A 437 14.60 15.62 32.08
CA VAL A 437 15.53 14.55 31.71
C VAL A 437 15.17 13.23 32.40
N GLN A 438 14.95 13.26 33.70
CA GLN A 438 14.59 12.07 34.48
C GLN A 438 13.23 11.49 34.04
N HIS A 439 12.26 12.35 33.80
CA HIS A 439 10.91 11.93 33.41
C HIS A 439 10.89 11.32 32.00
N TYR A 440 11.52 11.98 31.02
CA TYR A 440 11.60 11.44 29.65
C TYR A 440 12.42 10.13 29.60
N ALA A 441 13.51 10.04 30.38
CA ALA A 441 14.28 8.81 30.45
C ALA A 441 13.45 7.65 31.07
N ALA A 442 12.71 7.92 32.15
CA ALA A 442 11.83 6.93 32.77
C ALA A 442 10.70 6.45 31.86
N ILE A 443 10.11 7.35 31.07
CA ILE A 443 9.11 6.99 30.03
C ILE A 443 9.74 6.03 29.02
N GLN A 444 10.89 6.37 28.46
CA GLN A 444 11.55 5.55 27.44
C GLN A 444 11.99 4.19 28.01
N GLU A 445 12.48 4.17 29.25
CA GLU A 445 12.82 2.93 29.94
C GLU A 445 11.59 2.04 30.15
N TYR A 446 10.46 2.63 30.55
CA TYR A 446 9.19 1.90 30.66
C TYR A 446 8.78 1.24 29.34
N PHE A 447 8.72 1.99 28.25
CA PHE A 447 8.28 1.42 26.96
C PHE A 447 9.25 0.36 26.43
N ARG A 448 10.57 0.53 26.62
CA ARG A 448 11.57 -0.45 26.21
C ARG A 448 11.51 -1.74 27.02
N ASN A 449 11.26 -1.66 28.32
CA ASN A 449 11.44 -2.78 29.24
C ASN A 449 10.13 -3.39 29.74
N GLN A 450 8.99 -2.65 29.67
CA GLN A 450 7.71 -3.08 30.24
C GLN A 450 6.63 -3.33 29.17
N THR A 451 6.91 -3.08 27.90
CA THR A 451 6.03 -3.45 26.79
C THR A 451 6.57 -4.65 26.03
N ARG A 452 5.69 -5.43 25.44
CA ARG A 452 6.04 -6.71 24.78
C ARG A 452 7.09 -6.57 23.68
N LEU A 453 7.03 -5.50 22.89
CA LEU A 453 7.95 -5.26 21.78
C LEU A 453 9.07 -4.28 22.10
N GLY A 454 9.01 -3.59 23.22
CA GLY A 454 10.05 -2.65 23.62
C GLY A 454 10.22 -1.46 22.68
N ILE A 455 9.14 -1.00 22.02
CA ILE A 455 9.17 0.12 21.09
C ILE A 455 9.17 1.42 21.88
N PRO A 456 10.23 2.27 21.78
CA PRO A 456 10.25 3.57 22.43
C PRO A 456 9.22 4.51 21.80
N ALA A 457 8.62 5.40 22.61
CA ALA A 457 7.70 6.42 22.12
C ALA A 457 8.46 7.56 21.42
N ILE A 458 7.86 8.18 20.41
CA ILE A 458 8.28 9.49 19.93
C ILE A 458 7.87 10.50 21.00
N LEU A 459 8.82 11.30 21.49
CA LEU A 459 8.56 12.34 22.48
C LEU A 459 8.58 13.70 21.79
N HIS A 460 7.40 14.37 21.70
CA HIS A 460 7.30 15.65 21.01
C HIS A 460 7.10 16.83 21.99
N ASP A 461 7.50 18.00 21.51
CA ASP A 461 7.24 19.27 22.17
C ASP A 461 7.18 20.44 21.15
N GLU A 462 7.02 21.65 21.62
CA GLU A 462 6.91 22.84 20.78
C GLU A 462 8.23 23.63 20.72
N ALA A 463 8.54 24.18 19.54
CA ALA A 463 9.73 24.99 19.31
C ALA A 463 9.44 26.19 18.39
N ALA A 464 8.36 26.91 18.63
CA ALA A 464 7.93 28.02 17.78
C ALA A 464 8.96 29.15 17.70
N HIS A 465 9.56 29.54 18.84
CA HIS A 465 10.56 30.62 18.94
C HIS A 465 11.67 30.29 19.94
N GLY A 466 12.29 29.15 19.80
CA GLY A 466 13.14 28.48 20.76
C GLY A 466 12.41 27.30 21.37
N PHE A 467 13.08 26.46 22.13
CA PHE A 467 12.46 25.33 22.81
C PHE A 467 11.51 25.86 23.92
N MET A 468 10.21 25.57 23.78
CA MET A 468 9.17 26.20 24.60
C MET A 468 9.04 25.55 25.98
N LYS A 469 10.12 25.57 26.77
CA LYS A 469 10.21 25.01 28.11
C LYS A 469 10.77 25.99 29.10
N PHE A 470 10.45 25.76 30.39
CA PHE A 470 11.09 26.46 31.48
C PHE A 470 12.61 26.32 31.45
N GLN A 471 13.34 27.41 31.62
CA GLN A 471 14.81 27.50 31.58
C GLN A 471 15.43 27.18 30.19
N ALA A 472 14.66 27.22 29.09
CA ALA A 472 15.20 27.21 27.76
C ALA A 472 15.36 28.63 27.19
N ASN A 473 16.19 28.80 26.15
CA ASN A 473 16.34 30.09 25.49
C ASN A 473 15.08 30.45 24.70
N SER A 474 14.66 31.70 24.84
CA SER A 474 13.53 32.26 24.08
C SER A 474 14.05 33.30 23.07
N PHE A 475 13.61 33.19 21.83
CA PHE A 475 13.94 34.11 20.75
C PHE A 475 12.69 34.93 20.38
N PRO A 476 12.82 35.97 19.53
CA PRO A 476 11.66 36.68 18.98
C PRO A 476 10.69 35.72 18.28
N ALA A 477 9.41 36.06 18.28
CA ALA A 477 8.40 35.31 17.52
C ALA A 477 8.80 35.20 16.02
N PRO A 478 8.42 34.13 15.30
CA PRO A 478 8.83 33.89 13.93
C PRO A 478 8.65 35.06 12.97
N ILE A 479 7.54 35.80 13.11
CA ILE A 479 7.32 37.03 12.31
C ILE A 479 8.39 38.10 12.55
N GLY A 480 8.89 38.23 13.80
CA GLY A 480 9.98 39.10 14.14
C GLY A 480 11.35 38.60 13.62
N LEU A 481 11.59 37.31 13.71
CA LEU A 481 12.78 36.65 13.12
C LEU A 481 12.82 36.81 11.60
N ALA A 482 11.66 36.71 10.94
CA ALA A 482 11.52 36.87 9.51
C ALA A 482 11.94 38.27 9.01
N CYS A 483 11.76 39.30 9.83
CA CYS A 483 12.22 40.68 9.52
C CYS A 483 13.74 40.78 9.35
N SER A 484 14.51 39.82 9.81
CA SER A 484 15.96 39.77 9.60
C SER A 484 16.35 39.43 8.16
N TRP A 485 15.49 38.74 7.42
CA TRP A 485 15.76 38.21 6.06
C TRP A 485 17.04 37.33 6.00
N ASN A 486 17.45 36.78 7.13
CA ASN A 486 18.72 36.09 7.28
C ASN A 486 18.50 34.60 7.58
N THR A 487 18.61 33.76 6.52
CA THR A 487 18.43 32.31 6.62
C THR A 487 19.47 31.65 7.53
N SER A 488 20.73 32.12 7.52
CA SER A 488 21.78 31.56 8.41
C SER A 488 21.48 31.80 9.85
N LEU A 489 21.01 33.00 10.22
CA LEU A 489 20.62 33.32 11.58
C LEU A 489 19.48 32.42 12.08
N LEU A 490 18.48 32.17 11.22
CA LEU A 490 17.37 31.27 11.58
C LEU A 490 17.85 29.84 11.77
N GLU A 491 18.74 29.36 10.90
CA GLU A 491 19.32 28.01 11.02
C GLU A 491 20.08 27.87 12.35
N ASP A 492 20.91 28.85 12.75
CA ASP A 492 21.63 28.85 14.02
C ASP A 492 20.68 28.87 15.23
N ILE A 493 19.62 29.71 15.20
CA ILE A 493 18.62 29.81 16.28
C ILE A 493 17.88 28.47 16.48
N TYR A 494 17.46 27.86 15.38
CA TYR A 494 16.71 26.60 15.47
C TYR A 494 17.61 25.39 15.73
N SER A 495 18.90 25.44 15.39
CA SER A 495 19.89 24.47 15.86
C SER A 495 20.06 24.54 17.38
N CYS A 496 20.16 25.75 17.94
CA CYS A 496 20.20 25.94 19.40
C CYS A 496 18.93 25.34 20.06
N ALA A 497 17.75 25.66 19.55
CA ALA A 497 16.48 25.12 20.07
C ALA A 497 16.40 23.58 19.98
N ALA A 498 16.92 23.00 18.90
CA ALA A 498 16.98 21.54 18.72
C ALA A 498 17.90 20.87 19.72
N GLN A 499 19.08 21.42 19.97
CA GLN A 499 20.04 20.89 20.94
C GLN A 499 19.49 20.95 22.37
N GLU A 500 18.81 22.05 22.72
CA GLU A 500 18.13 22.15 24.03
C GLU A 500 17.03 21.10 24.17
N ALA A 501 16.17 20.94 23.15
CA ALA A 501 15.11 19.94 23.16
C ALA A 501 15.67 18.52 23.26
N ARG A 502 16.68 18.21 22.45
CA ARG A 502 17.32 16.89 22.42
C ARG A 502 18.03 16.55 23.74
N SER A 503 18.69 17.51 24.33
CA SER A 503 19.38 17.32 25.62
C SER A 503 18.43 16.95 26.76
N ARG A 504 17.15 17.34 26.67
CA ARG A 504 16.10 17.00 27.64
C ARG A 504 15.33 15.73 27.29
N GLY A 505 15.63 15.07 26.14
CA GLY A 505 15.02 13.80 25.75
C GLY A 505 13.92 13.91 24.71
N VAL A 506 13.59 15.11 24.20
CA VAL A 506 12.67 15.31 23.10
C VAL A 506 13.29 14.81 21.80
N SER A 507 12.51 14.17 20.96
CA SER A 507 12.94 13.62 19.65
C SER A 507 12.23 14.26 18.45
N HIS A 508 11.16 14.99 18.69
CA HIS A 508 10.30 15.57 17.66
C HIS A 508 9.77 16.93 18.11
N VAL A 509 9.79 17.94 17.23
CA VAL A 509 9.20 19.26 17.53
C VAL A 509 8.19 19.64 16.44
N LEU A 510 7.11 20.27 16.89
CA LEU A 510 6.00 20.67 16.01
C LEU A 510 6.26 22.08 15.44
N SER A 511 7.36 22.21 14.72
CA SER A 511 7.86 23.44 14.07
C SER A 511 8.65 23.08 12.80
N PRO A 512 8.71 24.00 11.79
CA PRO A 512 8.22 25.38 11.73
C PRO A 512 6.81 25.54 11.18
N VAL A 513 6.21 26.73 11.43
CA VAL A 513 5.00 27.21 10.76
C VAL A 513 5.36 27.90 9.44
N VAL A 514 4.87 27.35 8.33
CA VAL A 514 5.07 27.92 6.97
C VAL A 514 3.74 28.33 6.31
N ASP A 515 2.73 28.60 7.12
CA ASP A 515 1.51 29.23 6.65
C ASP A 515 1.81 30.64 6.13
N VAL A 516 1.13 31.05 5.04
CA VAL A 516 1.29 32.39 4.43
C VAL A 516 0.27 33.35 5.02
N ALA A 517 0.72 34.37 5.76
CA ALA A 517 -0.13 35.30 6.51
C ALA A 517 -0.89 36.26 5.61
N ARG A 518 -1.92 35.80 4.90
CA ARG A 518 -2.78 36.60 4.01
C ARG A 518 -3.99 37.23 4.73
N GLU A 519 -4.44 36.63 5.83
CA GLU A 519 -5.56 37.11 6.63
C GLU A 519 -5.04 37.63 7.99
N LEU A 520 -4.78 38.91 8.06
CA LEU A 520 -4.11 39.53 9.22
C LEU A 520 -4.96 39.57 10.50
N ARG A 521 -6.24 39.23 10.43
CA ARG A 521 -7.10 39.05 11.61
C ARG A 521 -6.93 37.69 12.26
N TRP A 522 -6.22 36.78 11.61
CA TRP A 522 -5.93 35.48 12.20
C TRP A 522 -5.01 35.60 13.41
N GLY A 523 -5.41 35.01 14.55
CA GLY A 523 -4.75 35.20 15.85
C GLY A 523 -3.37 34.52 15.98
N ARG A 524 -2.87 33.85 14.92
CA ARG A 524 -1.58 33.14 14.91
C ARG A 524 -0.60 33.71 13.87
N VAL A 525 -0.82 34.94 13.43
CA VAL A 525 0.06 35.61 12.45
C VAL A 525 1.50 35.72 12.96
N ASP A 526 1.70 35.90 14.25
CA ASP A 526 3.00 35.99 14.91
C ASP A 526 3.83 34.70 14.84
N GLU A 527 3.17 33.53 14.67
CA GLU A 527 3.83 32.25 14.46
C GLU A 527 4.35 32.07 13.03
N THR A 528 3.93 32.90 12.08
CA THR A 528 4.27 32.79 10.65
C THR A 528 5.57 33.52 10.33
N LEU A 529 6.10 33.27 9.12
CA LEU A 529 7.26 33.95 8.56
C LEU A 529 6.84 35.11 7.61
N GLY A 530 5.57 35.51 7.63
CA GLY A 530 5.04 36.65 6.87
C GLY A 530 4.11 36.25 5.72
N GLU A 531 3.90 37.21 4.80
CA GLU A 531 2.88 37.13 3.74
C GLU A 531 3.45 36.77 2.36
N ASP A 532 4.76 36.68 2.21
CA ASP A 532 5.42 36.35 0.95
C ASP A 532 5.79 34.85 0.91
N PRO A 533 5.16 34.07 0.00
CA PRO A 533 5.41 32.61 -0.09
C PRO A 533 6.86 32.25 -0.35
N PHE A 534 7.60 33.10 -1.07
CA PHE A 534 9.02 32.87 -1.36
C PHE A 534 9.87 33.00 -0.08
N LEU A 535 9.70 34.08 0.66
CA LEU A 535 10.39 34.33 1.92
C LEU A 535 10.06 33.26 2.94
N VAL A 536 8.76 32.93 3.10
CA VAL A 536 8.28 31.87 4.00
C VAL A 536 8.95 30.52 3.70
N GLY A 537 9.03 30.15 2.40
CA GLY A 537 9.68 28.91 2.00
C GLY A 537 11.17 28.87 2.34
N HIS A 538 11.92 29.96 2.08
CA HIS A 538 13.36 30.01 2.31
C HIS A 538 13.72 30.02 3.80
N LEU A 539 13.02 30.82 4.60
CA LEU A 539 13.21 30.87 6.04
C LEU A 539 12.75 29.57 6.69
N GLY A 540 11.60 29.00 6.27
CA GLY A 540 11.12 27.71 6.74
C GLY A 540 12.11 26.57 6.47
N ALA A 541 12.75 26.56 5.30
CA ALA A 541 13.80 25.58 4.99
C ALA A 541 15.03 25.72 5.92
N ALA A 542 15.44 26.94 6.22
CA ALA A 542 16.52 27.21 7.18
C ALA A 542 16.16 26.69 8.59
N MET A 543 14.93 26.95 9.04
CA MET A 543 14.45 26.44 10.33
C MET A 543 14.47 24.90 10.38
N VAL A 544 14.03 24.22 9.33
CA VAL A 544 14.07 22.74 9.28
C VAL A 544 15.52 22.23 9.32
N ARG A 545 16.44 22.83 8.57
CA ARG A 545 17.85 22.43 8.62
C ARG A 545 18.46 22.66 10.01
N GLY A 546 18.14 23.79 10.66
CA GLY A 546 18.53 24.05 12.03
C GLY A 546 17.99 23.02 13.00
N LEU A 547 16.69 22.67 12.90
CA LEU A 547 16.06 21.68 13.79
C LEU A 547 16.61 20.26 13.58
N GLN A 548 16.90 19.86 12.35
CA GLN A 548 17.38 18.50 12.03
C GLN A 548 18.91 18.37 12.01
N GLY A 549 19.63 19.49 11.95
CA GLY A 549 21.10 19.51 11.92
C GLY A 549 21.69 19.01 10.60
N SER A 550 20.86 18.92 9.54
CA SER A 550 21.29 18.50 8.22
C SER A 550 20.40 19.06 7.10
N SER A 551 20.89 18.99 5.85
CA SER A 551 20.17 19.38 4.67
C SER A 551 19.65 18.21 3.83
N ASP A 552 20.02 16.98 4.17
CA ASP A 552 19.72 15.75 3.42
C ASP A 552 18.56 14.92 3.99
N GLY A 553 17.93 15.43 5.04
CA GLY A 553 16.82 14.75 5.74
C GLY A 553 17.22 13.77 6.82
N GLN A 554 18.52 13.55 7.04
CA GLN A 554 19.00 12.85 8.22
C GLN A 554 18.86 13.75 9.44
N ILE A 555 18.60 13.17 10.59
CA ILE A 555 18.53 13.91 11.85
C ILE A 555 19.84 13.68 12.61
N ALA A 556 20.56 14.76 12.89
CA ALA A 556 21.80 14.66 13.64
C ALA A 556 21.52 14.18 15.07
N THR A 557 22.49 13.52 15.69
CA THR A 557 22.32 12.84 16.99
C THR A 557 21.94 13.78 18.14
N ASP A 558 22.33 15.04 18.05
CA ASP A 558 22.05 16.13 19.00
C ASP A 558 20.90 17.06 18.56
N HIS A 559 20.18 16.70 17.50
CA HIS A 559 19.06 17.44 16.92
C HIS A 559 17.76 16.63 17.00
N VAL A 560 16.64 17.20 16.48
CA VAL A 560 15.30 16.64 16.58
C VAL A 560 14.60 16.62 15.23
N ALA A 561 13.60 15.76 15.08
CA ALA A 561 12.73 15.75 13.91
C ALA A 561 11.89 17.04 13.84
N ALA A 562 11.76 17.63 12.66
CA ALA A 562 10.98 18.84 12.42
C ALA A 562 9.62 18.50 11.79
N THR A 563 8.58 19.27 12.16
CA THR A 563 7.22 19.19 11.60
C THR A 563 6.89 20.45 10.83
N LEU A 564 6.73 20.32 9.53
CA LEU A 564 6.26 21.42 8.70
C LEU A 564 4.75 21.61 8.84
N LYS A 565 4.27 22.79 9.27
CA LYS A 565 2.85 23.01 9.58
C LYS A 565 2.36 24.36 9.09
N HIS A 566 1.04 24.52 8.84
CA HIS A 566 -0.03 23.51 8.86
C HIS A 566 -0.51 23.25 7.42
N PHE A 567 -0.52 22.03 6.98
CA PHE A 567 -0.88 21.68 5.61
C PHE A 567 -2.40 21.55 5.45
N VAL A 568 -3.16 22.53 4.82
CA VAL A 568 -2.72 23.73 4.11
C VAL A 568 -3.82 24.81 4.13
N GLY A 569 -3.41 26.07 4.01
CA GLY A 569 -4.33 27.21 3.87
C GLY A 569 -4.87 27.76 5.19
N TYR A 570 -4.25 27.44 6.30
CA TYR A 570 -4.74 27.75 7.66
C TYR A 570 -4.68 29.25 7.99
N ALA A 571 -3.64 29.95 7.56
CA ALA A 571 -3.53 31.40 7.78
C ALA A 571 -4.41 32.25 6.83
N GLY A 572 -5.09 31.60 5.87
CA GLY A 572 -6.03 32.26 4.93
C GLY A 572 -7.51 31.99 5.24
N THR A 573 -7.85 31.56 6.46
CA THR A 573 -9.21 31.16 6.83
C THR A 573 -10.21 32.31 6.84
N LEU A 574 -11.48 31.98 6.61
CA LEU A 574 -12.57 32.94 6.46
C LEU A 574 -12.71 33.89 7.68
N GLY A 575 -12.50 35.19 7.45
CA GLY A 575 -12.62 36.21 8.47
C GLY A 575 -11.56 36.15 9.58
N GLY A 576 -10.44 35.47 9.35
CA GLY A 576 -9.37 35.23 10.34
C GLY A 576 -9.77 34.34 11.50
N ARG A 577 -10.92 33.68 11.41
CA ARG A 577 -11.36 32.77 12.47
C ARG A 577 -10.55 31.49 12.46
N ASN A 578 -9.98 31.20 13.59
CA ASN A 578 -9.27 29.92 13.77
C ASN A 578 -10.21 28.75 13.47
N ARG A 579 -9.78 27.79 12.65
CA ARG A 579 -10.53 26.58 12.24
C ARG A 579 -11.71 26.81 11.30
N SER A 580 -11.88 28.01 10.72
CA SER A 580 -12.91 28.22 9.68
C SER A 580 -12.41 27.75 8.32
N PRO A 581 -13.35 27.56 7.34
CA PRO A 581 -12.98 27.13 6.00
C PRO A 581 -12.01 28.10 5.31
N TYR A 582 -11.17 27.56 4.45
CA TYR A 582 -10.35 28.34 3.51
C TYR A 582 -11.24 28.82 2.36
N PRO A 583 -11.42 30.14 2.17
CA PRO A 583 -12.43 30.66 1.26
C PRO A 583 -11.97 30.85 -0.18
N ASN A 584 -10.67 30.70 -0.43
CA ASN A 584 -10.10 30.95 -1.76
C ASN A 584 -10.13 29.68 -2.62
N GLY A 585 -10.17 29.88 -3.95
CA GLY A 585 -10.22 28.76 -4.88
C GLY A 585 -8.90 28.01 -5.02
N MET A 586 -8.97 26.86 -5.67
CA MET A 586 -7.86 25.93 -5.89
C MET A 586 -6.62 26.61 -6.48
N ARG A 587 -6.78 27.57 -7.40
CA ARG A 587 -5.65 28.27 -8.00
C ARG A 587 -4.85 29.05 -6.95
N HIS A 588 -5.52 29.79 -6.07
CA HIS A 588 -4.86 30.54 -5.00
C HIS A 588 -4.12 29.58 -4.03
N LEU A 589 -4.75 28.44 -3.70
CA LEU A 589 -4.13 27.42 -2.88
C LEU A 589 -2.81 26.91 -3.50
N LEU A 590 -2.84 26.58 -4.80
CA LEU A 590 -1.68 26.06 -5.53
C LEU A 590 -0.59 27.10 -5.78
N ASP A 591 -0.94 28.37 -5.96
CA ASP A 591 0.00 29.44 -6.31
C ASP A 591 0.56 30.18 -5.08
N THR A 592 -0.14 30.12 -3.93
CA THR A 592 0.24 30.87 -2.73
C THR A 592 0.56 30.00 -1.52
N GLU A 593 -0.35 29.08 -1.17
CA GLU A 593 -0.24 28.34 0.09
C GLU A 593 0.68 27.11 -0.02
N ILE A 594 0.67 26.41 -1.16
CA ILE A 594 1.47 25.20 -1.39
C ILE A 594 2.95 25.48 -1.70
N PRO A 595 3.36 26.59 -2.37
CA PRO A 595 4.75 26.81 -2.71
C PRO A 595 5.76 26.78 -1.57
N PRO A 596 5.51 27.34 -0.37
CA PRO A 596 6.40 27.20 0.78
C PRO A 596 6.65 25.73 1.16
N PHE A 597 5.60 24.94 1.27
CA PHE A 597 5.71 23.50 1.55
C PHE A 597 6.54 22.77 0.50
N ARG A 598 6.26 23.04 -0.79
CA ARG A 598 7.02 22.46 -1.90
C ARG A 598 8.51 22.78 -1.80
N TYR A 599 8.84 24.02 -1.50
CA TYR A 599 10.22 24.46 -1.40
C TYR A 599 10.93 23.76 -0.24
N VAL A 600 10.35 23.79 0.95
CA VAL A 600 10.93 23.17 2.15
C VAL A 600 11.08 21.65 1.99
N ILE A 601 10.04 20.95 1.49
CA ILE A 601 10.09 19.51 1.25
C ILE A 601 11.26 19.14 0.32
N LYS A 602 11.48 19.93 -0.75
CA LYS A 602 12.53 19.66 -1.74
C LYS A 602 13.95 20.02 -1.29
N THR A 603 14.09 20.96 -0.37
CA THR A 603 15.42 21.55 -0.06
C THR A 603 15.90 21.32 1.37
N ALA A 604 15.01 20.89 2.26
CA ALA A 604 15.33 20.65 3.67
C ALA A 604 14.79 19.33 4.21
N HIS A 605 13.98 18.60 3.44
CA HIS A 605 13.50 17.25 3.74
C HIS A 605 12.96 17.08 5.17
N PRO A 606 11.88 17.80 5.57
CA PRO A 606 11.33 17.72 6.93
C PRO A 606 10.87 16.30 7.25
N ALA A 607 11.09 15.86 8.49
CA ALA A 607 10.75 14.53 8.97
C ALA A 607 9.24 14.30 9.02
N SER A 608 8.45 15.35 9.29
CA SER A 608 7.00 15.26 9.33
C SER A 608 6.30 16.50 8.74
N VAL A 609 5.02 16.31 8.40
CA VAL A 609 4.08 17.37 7.99
C VAL A 609 2.80 17.22 8.81
N MET A 610 2.24 18.33 9.27
CA MET A 610 1.02 18.35 10.05
C MET A 610 -0.16 18.86 9.21
N ALA A 611 -1.27 18.12 9.22
CA ALA A 611 -2.52 18.52 8.57
C ALA A 611 -3.17 19.70 9.31
N ALA A 612 -3.73 20.66 8.58
CA ALA A 612 -4.36 21.86 9.15
C ALA A 612 -5.76 21.60 9.69
N PHE A 613 -6.24 22.46 10.60
CA PHE A 613 -7.60 22.37 11.18
C PHE A 613 -8.72 22.76 10.23
N ASN A 614 -8.45 23.61 9.24
CA ASN A 614 -9.45 24.18 8.35
C ASN A 614 -9.94 23.16 7.30
N GLU A 615 -10.98 23.59 6.61
CA GLU A 615 -11.50 22.90 5.43
C GLU A 615 -10.95 23.56 4.16
N VAL A 616 -10.68 22.75 3.15
CA VAL A 616 -10.39 23.19 1.79
C VAL A 616 -11.47 22.62 0.90
N ASP A 617 -12.20 23.49 0.21
CA ASP A 617 -13.30 23.11 -0.68
C ASP A 617 -14.37 22.25 0.03
N GLY A 618 -14.68 22.61 1.29
CA GLY A 618 -15.69 21.96 2.12
C GLY A 618 -15.26 20.62 2.74
N LEU A 619 -14.00 20.19 2.57
CA LEU A 619 -13.47 18.97 3.17
C LEU A 619 -12.34 19.28 4.16
N PRO A 620 -12.44 18.85 5.43
CA PRO A 620 -11.39 19.03 6.43
C PRO A 620 -10.05 18.47 5.98
N CYS A 621 -8.95 19.20 6.19
CA CYS A 621 -7.62 18.78 5.74
C CYS A 621 -7.20 17.41 6.31
N HIS A 622 -7.62 17.05 7.53
CA HIS A 622 -7.32 15.78 8.17
C HIS A 622 -7.92 14.55 7.47
N ILE A 623 -8.99 14.72 6.68
CA ILE A 623 -9.70 13.66 5.98
C ILE A 623 -9.82 13.94 4.47
N ASN A 624 -8.89 14.71 3.92
CA ASN A 624 -8.90 15.11 2.51
C ASN A 624 -7.85 14.29 1.72
N PRO A 625 -8.24 13.19 1.04
CA PRO A 625 -7.29 12.33 0.33
C PRO A 625 -6.62 13.05 -0.85
N TRP A 626 -7.31 14.02 -1.48
CA TRP A 626 -6.68 14.79 -2.54
C TRP A 626 -5.51 15.63 -2.01
N LEU A 627 -5.67 16.30 -0.85
CA LEU A 627 -4.57 17.05 -0.23
C LEU A 627 -3.44 16.13 0.25
N LEU A 628 -3.78 15.09 1.01
CA LEU A 628 -2.80 14.29 1.74
C LEU A 628 -2.09 13.29 0.83
N GLN A 629 -2.80 12.64 -0.10
CA GLN A 629 -2.21 11.65 -1.00
C GLN A 629 -1.80 12.28 -2.34
N THR A 630 -2.73 12.92 -3.07
CA THR A 630 -2.41 13.41 -4.41
C THR A 630 -1.46 14.61 -4.37
N VAL A 631 -1.72 15.62 -3.54
CA VAL A 631 -0.85 16.80 -3.50
C VAL A 631 0.41 16.51 -2.70
N LEU A 632 0.29 16.16 -1.43
CA LEU A 632 1.44 16.04 -0.53
C LEU A 632 2.36 14.87 -0.93
N ARG A 633 1.82 13.65 -1.07
CA ARG A 633 2.62 12.46 -1.36
C ARG A 633 3.08 12.42 -2.82
N GLN A 634 2.14 12.48 -3.78
CA GLN A 634 2.47 12.24 -5.19
C GLN A 634 3.10 13.45 -5.87
N ARG A 635 2.51 14.67 -5.72
CA ARG A 635 3.01 15.86 -6.43
C ARG A 635 4.19 16.53 -5.76
N LEU A 636 4.19 16.61 -4.42
CA LEU A 636 5.30 17.22 -3.67
C LEU A 636 6.41 16.22 -3.33
N GLY A 637 6.14 14.90 -3.40
CA GLY A 637 7.10 13.84 -3.14
C GLY A 637 7.45 13.68 -1.65
N PHE A 638 6.55 14.06 -0.75
CA PHE A 638 6.79 13.96 0.68
C PHE A 638 6.67 12.49 1.16
N ASN A 639 7.73 11.95 1.76
CA ASN A 639 7.80 10.56 2.22
C ASN A 639 7.91 10.42 3.74
N GLY A 640 7.95 11.54 4.50
CA GLY A 640 8.01 11.54 5.95
C GLY A 640 6.69 11.24 6.65
N LEU A 641 6.63 11.42 7.96
CA LEU A 641 5.45 11.17 8.78
C LEU A 641 4.37 12.25 8.57
N LEU A 642 3.12 11.85 8.37
CA LEU A 642 1.98 12.77 8.31
C LEU A 642 1.21 12.69 9.63
N VAL A 643 1.21 13.80 10.38
CA VAL A 643 0.59 13.89 11.69
C VAL A 643 -0.67 14.75 11.66
N GLY A 644 -1.63 14.47 12.52
CA GLY A 644 -2.76 15.35 12.78
C GLY A 644 -2.36 16.51 13.68
N ASP A 645 -3.03 17.67 13.55
CA ASP A 645 -2.95 18.71 14.55
C ASP A 645 -3.73 18.32 15.80
N TYR A 646 -3.44 18.95 16.92
CA TYR A 646 -4.02 18.63 18.23
C TYR A 646 -5.54 18.55 18.22
N GLN A 647 -6.08 17.37 18.57
CA GLN A 647 -7.51 17.09 18.54
C GLN A 647 -8.16 17.24 17.12
N GLY A 648 -7.39 17.13 16.05
CA GLY A 648 -7.87 17.34 14.69
C GLY A 648 -9.06 16.45 14.34
N LEU A 649 -9.01 15.15 14.66
CA LEU A 649 -10.11 14.22 14.40
C LEU A 649 -11.35 14.51 15.27
N ASN A 650 -11.14 14.94 16.51
CA ASN A 650 -12.22 15.42 17.36
C ASN A 650 -12.95 16.63 16.73
N LEU A 651 -12.18 17.57 16.15
CA LEU A 651 -12.76 18.74 15.46
C LEU A 651 -13.52 18.36 14.21
N VAL A 652 -13.04 17.41 13.42
CA VAL A 652 -13.80 16.86 12.27
C VAL A 652 -15.16 16.37 12.73
N ARG A 653 -15.22 15.60 13.81
CA ARG A 653 -16.46 15.04 14.34
C ARG A 653 -17.38 16.09 14.96
N TRP A 654 -16.87 16.90 15.90
CA TRP A 654 -17.70 17.73 16.76
C TRP A 654 -17.84 19.16 16.30
N TYR A 655 -16.85 19.72 15.61
CA TYR A 655 -16.88 21.09 15.12
C TYR A 655 -17.37 21.15 13.66
N GLN A 656 -16.77 20.37 12.77
CA GLN A 656 -17.10 20.33 11.34
C GLN A 656 -18.29 19.41 11.02
N LYS A 657 -18.75 18.61 12.00
CA LYS A 657 -19.95 17.76 11.92
C LYS A 657 -19.89 16.66 10.83
N ILE A 658 -18.71 16.10 10.60
CA ILE A 658 -18.49 15.02 9.63
C ILE A 658 -18.29 13.71 10.37
N GLY A 659 -18.78 12.62 9.78
CA GLY A 659 -18.76 11.27 10.35
C GLY A 659 -19.94 10.98 11.29
N ALA A 660 -20.47 9.77 11.22
CA ALA A 660 -21.58 9.32 12.08
C ALA A 660 -21.09 8.93 13.49
N SER A 661 -19.84 8.46 13.60
CA SER A 661 -19.20 8.06 14.85
C SER A 661 -17.73 8.50 14.90
N ASP A 662 -17.09 8.36 16.06
CA ASP A 662 -15.66 8.61 16.22
C ASP A 662 -14.83 7.60 15.40
N ALA A 663 -15.32 6.36 15.29
CA ALA A 663 -14.74 5.33 14.45
C ALA A 663 -14.77 5.69 12.97
N ASP A 664 -15.89 6.28 12.47
CA ASP A 664 -15.99 6.73 11.08
C ASP A 664 -14.94 7.78 10.76
N VAL A 665 -14.75 8.75 11.66
CA VAL A 665 -13.73 9.79 11.47
C VAL A 665 -12.32 9.20 11.49
N GLY A 666 -12.05 8.26 12.40
CA GLY A 666 -10.78 7.51 12.43
C GLY A 666 -10.52 6.77 11.12
N LYS A 667 -11.53 6.07 10.61
CA LYS A 667 -11.45 5.38 9.31
C LYS A 667 -11.19 6.36 8.16
N MET A 668 -11.98 7.43 8.04
CA MET A 668 -11.82 8.45 7.00
C MET A 668 -10.41 9.07 7.01
N ALA A 669 -9.86 9.35 8.20
CA ALA A 669 -8.53 9.93 8.34
C ALA A 669 -7.42 8.94 7.90
N LEU A 670 -7.51 7.69 8.32
CA LEU A 670 -6.56 6.65 7.92
C LEU A 670 -6.60 6.39 6.41
N GLU A 671 -7.80 6.25 5.83
CA GLU A 671 -8.00 6.08 4.38
C GLU A 671 -7.52 7.30 3.57
N SER A 672 -7.59 8.49 4.15
CA SER A 672 -7.04 9.72 3.55
C SER A 672 -5.52 9.83 3.65
N GLY A 673 -4.86 8.92 4.38
CA GLY A 673 -3.41 8.85 4.51
C GLY A 673 -2.82 9.56 5.73
N LEU A 674 -3.64 9.99 6.69
CA LEU A 674 -3.17 10.51 7.97
C LEU A 674 -2.57 9.35 8.79
N GLN A 675 -1.29 9.44 9.17
CA GLN A 675 -0.56 8.33 9.77
C GLN A 675 -0.53 8.35 11.30
N LEU A 676 -0.63 9.53 11.90
CA LEU A 676 -0.56 9.65 13.35
C LEU A 676 -1.61 10.66 13.84
N GLU A 677 -2.44 10.23 14.78
CA GLU A 677 -3.41 11.08 15.46
C GLU A 677 -2.79 11.73 16.71
N LEU A 678 -2.88 13.07 16.82
CA LEU A 678 -2.44 13.84 17.98
C LEU A 678 -3.58 14.67 18.61
N PRO A 679 -3.61 14.76 19.94
CA PRO A 679 -3.48 13.71 20.94
C PRO A 679 -4.82 13.10 21.29
N ASN A 680 -4.75 12.12 22.20
CA ASN A 680 -5.81 11.41 22.90
C ASN A 680 -6.57 10.36 22.12
N ALA A 681 -5.96 9.77 21.06
CA ALA A 681 -6.47 8.56 20.42
C ALA A 681 -7.99 8.60 20.23
N PHE A 682 -8.52 9.68 19.66
CA PHE A 682 -9.96 9.93 19.56
C PHE A 682 -10.61 8.99 18.56
N GLY A 683 -10.09 8.95 17.33
CA GLY A 683 -10.60 8.14 16.22
C GLY A 683 -9.94 6.78 16.12
N TYR A 684 -8.60 6.75 16.16
CA TYR A 684 -7.82 5.54 15.88
C TYR A 684 -7.96 4.43 16.92
N LYS A 685 -8.25 4.76 18.18
CA LYS A 685 -8.56 3.73 19.20
C LYS A 685 -9.76 2.83 18.86
N HIS A 686 -10.58 3.23 17.91
CA HIS A 686 -11.77 2.48 17.46
C HIS A 686 -11.51 1.67 16.18
N LEU A 687 -10.26 1.58 15.71
CA LEU A 687 -9.87 0.79 14.55
C LEU A 687 -9.62 -0.70 14.89
N VAL A 688 -9.73 -1.05 16.16
CA VAL A 688 -9.64 -2.41 16.68
C VAL A 688 -11.02 -2.96 16.97
#